data_e62dd6e12fc53086ff3a85f413ff190b
#
_entry.id   e62dd6e12fc53086ff3a85f413ff190b
#
_cell.length_a   1.000
_cell.length_b   1.000
_cell.length_c   1.000
_cell.angle_alpha   90.00
_cell.angle_beta   90.00
_cell.angle_gamma   90.00
#
_symmetry.space_group_name_H-M   'P 1'
#
loop_
_entity.id
_entity.type
_entity.pdbx_description
1 polymer ?
#
loop_
_entity_poly.entity_id
_entity_poly.type
_entity_poly.pdbx_seq_one_letter_code
_entity_poly.pdbx_strand_id
1 'polypeptide(L)'
;MRVPSAKLLSALGSGWQVPAALRRLYADVVWLQQLATDELRPGPGRIRTSVRMAFISAVGAALMAALHVDSALGPVTLWVALYASTSRLTASEGLIMIVVYAATLIASVFLAGVLTDVPWMLLPFFGVATALGLYALNKLQLGGAWFNVVVGFLDTFYLCAFDPKNFGWSVAYSFSGIALAIGVLVAFDMVLWPDPAERRLLRSLADTLDRQGQRLAAIGRAYLDPLAVAVLPQPAGVSVLSSQLPLLERARRELGDPQREAILLAAVTTTERIHIEIERLLAVARDDVPRDIRLRLRPEMNGVLQTLGAALQHQAHRAATGLGPSDDSTDEELNTAIRSSLDTLQEREQLALSERPPAGAPAIANIAAFNLGLRRIGLRLLNKPLGDVHGLAFPQDMRSGATPSGGADPALMRHSAKLGLAATLAYVVGVASHRSELAVIVWTAVIAGLPTYGATLRKMILRMVGAVIGGLLGLLMIFVVSPNFESLGSYLLAFFIALFVAAYVGLSSGRLAYAGQQGGVSFVLAYASLSPNVNVHEPLWRVWGIFLGLVIVTLVFLLITPEYAGKAIVPRLTRILHAALELLRPASGMTEQRVQEINMDVTLDLTQVLGIAEDARMEGRHSGIVPDSVVEVAGTLRRIVHHLSGIATGRLAMPQTALPAEIQTARAGCDTAVRYHLQSWLEVLEDEHGPDRRRILEVAAHFTPDDLAVPLAELNEYLSGSGLGALASWPAAARSLLLAELESYSRLVVLVTELDHQFVEIPAAGAR
;
A
#
# COMPACT_ATOMS: atom_id res chain seq x y z
N MET A 1 -3.69 -11.07 -22.15
CA MET A 1 -4.71 -11.35 -23.18
C MET A 1 -5.55 -10.08 -23.38
N ARG A 2 -5.36 -9.36 -24.46
CA ARG A 2 -6.22 -8.23 -24.84
C ARG A 2 -7.54 -8.80 -25.33
N VAL A 3 -8.62 -8.57 -24.58
CA VAL A 3 -9.97 -8.91 -25.03
C VAL A 3 -10.32 -7.97 -26.20
N PRO A 4 -10.87 -8.47 -27.30
CA PRO A 4 -11.20 -7.66 -28.47
C PRO A 4 -12.49 -6.86 -28.24
N SER A 5 -12.46 -5.87 -27.32
CA SER A 5 -13.61 -5.05 -26.96
C SER A 5 -14.04 -4.05 -28.03
N ALA A 6 -13.12 -3.64 -28.91
CA ALA A 6 -13.45 -2.74 -30.02
C ALA A 6 -14.09 -3.45 -31.23
N LYS A 7 -13.80 -4.75 -31.44
CA LYS A 7 -14.33 -5.49 -32.60
C LYS A 7 -15.76 -6.01 -32.39
N LEU A 8 -16.22 -6.20 -31.15
CA LEU A 8 -17.60 -6.60 -30.88
C LEU A 8 -18.60 -5.44 -31.02
N LEU A 9 -18.18 -4.22 -30.68
CA LEU A 9 -19.01 -3.02 -30.89
C LEU A 9 -19.09 -2.58 -32.35
N SER A 10 -18.09 -2.89 -33.18
CA SER A 10 -18.14 -2.63 -34.63
C SER A 10 -18.89 -3.73 -35.39
N ALA A 11 -19.12 -4.91 -34.82
CA ALA A 11 -19.86 -6.01 -35.43
C ALA A 11 -21.39 -5.95 -35.18
N LEU A 12 -21.84 -5.15 -34.20
CA LEU A 12 -23.24 -4.82 -33.99
C LEU A 12 -23.58 -3.62 -34.91
N GLY A 13 -24.01 -3.92 -36.12
CA GLY A 13 -24.20 -3.04 -37.26
C GLY A 13 -24.85 -1.67 -36.98
N SER A 14 -24.53 -0.75 -37.82
CA SER A 14 -24.83 0.66 -37.91
C SER A 14 -26.33 1.05 -37.89
N GLY A 15 -27.08 0.70 -36.87
CA GLY A 15 -28.51 1.01 -36.85
C GLY A 15 -29.14 1.21 -35.46
N TRP A 16 -28.57 0.69 -34.39
CA TRP A 16 -29.15 0.81 -33.06
C TRP A 16 -28.25 1.70 -32.17
N GLN A 17 -28.75 2.91 -31.90
CA GLN A 17 -28.12 3.77 -30.86
C GLN A 17 -28.39 3.13 -29.48
N VAL A 18 -27.45 2.34 -29.00
CA VAL A 18 -27.51 1.82 -27.63
C VAL A 18 -27.60 3.02 -26.69
N PRO A 19 -28.63 3.09 -25.80
CA PRO A 19 -28.78 4.18 -24.84
C PRO A 19 -27.51 4.44 -24.05
N ALA A 20 -27.16 5.68 -23.80
CA ALA A 20 -25.93 6.06 -23.08
C ALA A 20 -25.82 5.37 -21.71
N ALA A 21 -26.95 5.11 -21.06
CA ALA A 21 -27.03 4.36 -19.81
C ALA A 21 -26.56 2.91 -19.94
N LEU A 22 -26.95 2.21 -21.01
CA LEU A 22 -26.53 0.83 -21.27
C LEU A 22 -25.04 0.73 -21.63
N ARG A 23 -24.50 1.73 -22.35
CA ARG A 23 -23.06 1.80 -22.63
C ARG A 23 -22.23 2.03 -21.37
N ARG A 24 -22.71 2.86 -20.44
CA ARG A 24 -22.06 3.06 -19.13
C ARG A 24 -22.12 1.78 -18.30
N LEU A 25 -23.28 1.17 -18.20
CA LEU A 25 -23.46 -0.07 -17.44
C LEU A 25 -22.58 -1.21 -17.99
N TYR A 26 -22.45 -1.33 -19.30
CA TYR A 26 -21.53 -2.30 -19.92
C TYR A 26 -20.06 -1.97 -19.61
N ALA A 27 -19.66 -0.71 -19.69
CA ALA A 27 -18.31 -0.27 -19.34
C ALA A 27 -18.00 -0.56 -17.86
N ASP A 28 -18.96 -0.33 -16.96
CA ASP A 28 -18.83 -0.60 -15.53
C ASP A 28 -18.74 -2.10 -15.26
N VAL A 29 -19.51 -2.94 -15.96
CA VAL A 29 -19.42 -4.41 -15.84
C VAL A 29 -18.09 -4.94 -16.36
N VAL A 30 -17.60 -4.44 -17.49
CA VAL A 30 -16.28 -4.82 -18.03
C VAL A 30 -15.16 -4.39 -17.08
N TRP A 31 -15.26 -3.20 -16.52
CA TRP A 31 -14.31 -2.70 -15.53
C TRP A 31 -14.33 -3.57 -14.26
N LEU A 32 -15.50 -3.92 -13.74
CA LEU A 32 -15.66 -4.83 -12.59
C LEU A 32 -15.09 -6.23 -12.88
N GLN A 33 -15.30 -6.75 -14.07
CA GLN A 33 -14.74 -8.03 -14.48
C GLN A 33 -13.21 -7.98 -14.57
N GLN A 34 -12.65 -6.90 -15.12
CA GLN A 34 -11.20 -6.71 -15.17
C GLN A 34 -10.62 -6.56 -13.77
N LEU A 35 -11.25 -5.73 -12.92
CA LEU A 35 -10.87 -5.58 -11.53
C LEU A 35 -10.88 -6.94 -10.80
N ALA A 36 -11.96 -7.70 -10.94
CA ALA A 36 -12.06 -9.01 -10.31
C ALA A 36 -10.99 -9.99 -10.83
N THR A 37 -10.75 -10.03 -12.14
CA THR A 37 -9.74 -10.94 -12.72
C THR A 37 -8.32 -10.57 -12.29
N ASP A 38 -7.99 -9.30 -12.19
CA ASP A 38 -6.67 -8.84 -11.78
C ASP A 38 -6.45 -9.02 -10.27
N GLU A 39 -7.45 -8.68 -9.46
CA GLU A 39 -7.38 -8.75 -8.00
C GLU A 39 -7.51 -10.18 -7.45
N LEU A 40 -8.21 -11.08 -8.15
CA LEU A 40 -8.39 -12.47 -7.73
C LEU A 40 -7.33 -13.43 -8.29
N ARG A 41 -6.30 -12.93 -8.97
CA ARG A 41 -5.16 -13.77 -9.39
C ARG A 41 -4.51 -14.43 -8.18
N PRO A 42 -4.11 -15.71 -8.32
CA PRO A 42 -3.40 -16.41 -7.26
C PRO A 42 -2.09 -15.67 -6.93
N GLY A 43 -1.99 -15.18 -5.72
CA GLY A 43 -0.75 -14.63 -5.17
C GLY A 43 -0.02 -15.67 -4.31
N PRO A 44 1.29 -15.49 -4.08
CA PRO A 44 2.06 -16.40 -3.25
C PRO A 44 1.50 -16.47 -1.82
N GLY A 45 1.27 -17.67 -1.32
CA GLY A 45 0.74 -17.92 0.03
C GLY A 45 -0.74 -17.61 0.26
N ARG A 46 -1.45 -16.98 -0.69
CA ARG A 46 -2.84 -16.56 -0.53
C ARG A 46 -3.78 -17.75 -0.27
N ILE A 47 -3.67 -18.83 -1.06
CA ILE A 47 -4.48 -20.03 -0.88
C ILE A 47 -4.23 -20.65 0.50
N ARG A 48 -2.95 -20.82 0.89
CA ARG A 48 -2.59 -21.39 2.19
C ARG A 48 -3.16 -20.59 3.36
N THR A 49 -3.07 -19.27 3.30
CA THR A 49 -3.61 -18.39 4.36
C THR A 49 -5.13 -18.44 4.37
N SER A 50 -5.81 -18.49 3.21
CA SER A 50 -7.27 -18.62 3.13
C SER A 50 -7.75 -19.95 3.71
N VAL A 51 -7.08 -21.08 3.39
CA VAL A 51 -7.36 -22.40 3.96
C VAL A 51 -7.20 -22.35 5.48
N ARG A 52 -6.10 -21.79 5.98
CA ARG A 52 -5.86 -21.66 7.41
C ARG A 52 -6.96 -20.87 8.12
N MET A 53 -7.35 -19.71 7.59
CA MET A 53 -8.40 -18.86 8.17
C MET A 53 -9.76 -19.58 8.21
N ALA A 54 -10.14 -20.20 7.09
CA ALA A 54 -11.39 -20.94 6.99
C ALA A 54 -11.42 -22.17 7.93
N PHE A 55 -10.29 -22.88 8.03
CA PHE A 55 -10.17 -24.05 8.89
C PHE A 55 -10.26 -23.68 10.39
N ILE A 56 -9.51 -22.67 10.84
CA ILE A 56 -9.57 -22.21 12.23
C ILE A 56 -10.98 -21.74 12.58
N SER A 57 -11.64 -21.01 11.67
CA SER A 57 -13.00 -20.53 11.88
C SER A 57 -14.00 -21.70 11.96
N ALA A 58 -13.86 -22.74 11.13
CA ALA A 58 -14.72 -23.92 11.16
C ALA A 58 -14.51 -24.73 12.45
N VAL A 59 -13.26 -24.92 12.88
CA VAL A 59 -12.95 -25.58 14.17
C VAL A 59 -13.52 -24.79 15.35
N GLY A 60 -13.37 -23.46 15.34
CA GLY A 60 -13.95 -22.60 16.36
C GLY A 60 -15.47 -22.71 16.44
N ALA A 61 -16.15 -22.68 15.28
CA ALA A 61 -17.61 -22.86 15.23
C ALA A 61 -18.04 -24.24 15.73
N ALA A 62 -17.29 -25.28 15.34
CA ALA A 62 -17.56 -26.65 15.81
C ALA A 62 -17.40 -26.79 17.34
N LEU A 63 -16.35 -26.17 17.90
CA LEU A 63 -16.11 -26.19 19.33
C LEU A 63 -17.20 -25.43 20.11
N MET A 64 -17.63 -24.29 19.62
CA MET A 64 -18.72 -23.50 20.21
C MET A 64 -20.03 -24.28 20.15
N ALA A 65 -20.34 -24.96 19.05
CA ALA A 65 -21.51 -25.81 18.94
C ALA A 65 -21.42 -27.00 19.93
N ALA A 66 -20.27 -27.66 20.04
CA ALA A 66 -20.06 -28.78 20.96
C ALA A 66 -20.19 -28.38 22.44
N LEU A 67 -19.79 -27.15 22.78
CA LEU A 67 -19.88 -26.60 24.12
C LEU A 67 -21.24 -25.90 24.39
N HIS A 68 -22.16 -25.90 23.45
CA HIS A 68 -23.46 -25.24 23.51
C HIS A 68 -23.38 -23.74 23.87
N VAL A 69 -22.37 -23.06 23.31
CA VAL A 69 -22.25 -21.60 23.44
C VAL A 69 -23.16 -20.92 22.45
N ASP A 70 -24.31 -20.49 22.89
CA ASP A 70 -25.31 -19.81 22.07
C ASP A 70 -24.94 -18.32 21.85
N SER A 71 -23.94 -18.10 21.02
CA SER A 71 -23.49 -16.75 20.66
C SER A 71 -22.98 -16.71 19.23
N ALA A 72 -23.66 -15.96 18.37
CA ALA A 72 -23.17 -15.67 17.02
C ALA A 72 -21.93 -14.75 17.03
N LEU A 73 -21.69 -14.00 18.11
CA LEU A 73 -20.57 -13.07 18.22
C LEU A 73 -19.23 -13.79 18.37
N GLY A 74 -19.21 -15.01 18.94
CA GLY A 74 -18.00 -15.81 19.07
C GLY A 74 -17.34 -16.11 17.70
N PRO A 75 -18.03 -16.80 16.77
CA PRO A 75 -17.52 -17.04 15.42
C PRO A 75 -17.17 -15.77 14.65
N VAL A 76 -17.96 -14.69 14.82
CA VAL A 76 -17.64 -13.38 14.18
C VAL A 76 -16.34 -12.81 14.73
N THR A 77 -16.15 -12.84 16.04
CA THR A 77 -14.93 -12.36 16.69
C THR A 77 -13.72 -13.14 16.24
N LEU A 78 -13.84 -14.46 16.17
CA LEU A 78 -12.78 -15.33 15.65
C LEU A 78 -12.41 -14.98 14.20
N TRP A 79 -13.40 -14.81 13.33
CA TRP A 79 -13.18 -14.40 11.95
C TRP A 79 -12.54 -13.02 11.84
N VAL A 80 -13.04 -12.02 12.55
CA VAL A 80 -12.48 -10.65 12.56
C VAL A 80 -11.06 -10.65 13.13
N ALA A 81 -10.82 -11.39 14.22
CA ALA A 81 -9.49 -11.49 14.80
C ALA A 81 -8.50 -12.19 13.86
N LEU A 82 -8.88 -13.26 13.17
CA LEU A 82 -8.06 -13.91 12.15
C LEU A 82 -7.74 -12.97 10.99
N TYR A 83 -8.70 -12.15 10.57
CA TYR A 83 -8.51 -11.21 9.49
C TYR A 83 -7.64 -10.01 9.92
N ALA A 84 -7.91 -9.46 11.09
CA ALA A 84 -7.17 -8.32 11.64
C ALA A 84 -5.79 -8.74 12.18
N SER A 85 -5.71 -9.91 12.81
CA SER A 85 -4.47 -10.51 13.25
C SER A 85 -3.77 -11.19 12.08
N THR A 86 -3.19 -10.43 11.21
CA THR A 86 -2.08 -10.93 10.41
C THR A 86 -0.85 -11.17 11.28
N SER A 87 -0.88 -10.84 12.57
CA SER A 87 0.08 -11.10 13.62
C SER A 87 -0.41 -12.21 14.58
N ARG A 88 0.54 -12.90 15.13
CA ARG A 88 0.35 -13.91 16.16
C ARG A 88 -0.24 -13.24 17.41
N LEU A 89 -1.39 -13.69 17.88
CA LEU A 89 -1.89 -13.27 19.17
C LEU A 89 -1.13 -14.06 20.25
N THR A 90 -0.32 -13.36 21.06
CA THR A 90 0.38 -14.01 22.18
C THR A 90 -0.62 -14.35 23.28
N ALA A 91 -0.27 -15.35 24.13
CA ALA A 91 -1.13 -15.72 25.24
C ALA A 91 -1.37 -14.55 26.21
N SER A 92 -0.36 -13.71 26.44
CA SER A 92 -0.46 -12.52 27.28
C SER A 92 -1.40 -11.45 26.69
N GLU A 93 -1.28 -11.18 25.40
CA GLU A 93 -2.18 -10.23 24.71
C GLU A 93 -3.62 -10.75 24.70
N GLY A 94 -3.82 -12.05 24.42
CA GLY A 94 -5.14 -12.68 24.49
C GLY A 94 -5.75 -12.60 25.87
N LEU A 95 -4.97 -12.87 26.91
CA LEU A 95 -5.44 -12.76 28.31
C LEU A 95 -5.80 -11.32 28.66
N ILE A 96 -4.94 -10.35 28.35
CA ILE A 96 -5.22 -8.92 28.59
C ILE A 96 -6.50 -8.51 27.87
N MET A 97 -6.69 -8.93 26.62
CA MET A 97 -7.89 -8.63 25.86
C MET A 97 -9.15 -9.23 26.50
N ILE A 98 -9.11 -10.47 26.97
CA ILE A 98 -10.24 -11.11 27.68
C ILE A 98 -10.55 -10.36 28.97
N VAL A 99 -9.53 -9.99 29.77
CA VAL A 99 -9.73 -9.26 31.03
C VAL A 99 -10.32 -7.88 30.80
N VAL A 100 -9.80 -7.11 29.84
CA VAL A 100 -10.30 -5.78 29.51
C VAL A 100 -11.72 -5.88 28.96
N TYR A 101 -11.99 -6.87 28.11
CA TYR A 101 -13.34 -7.10 27.57
C TYR A 101 -14.33 -7.45 28.69
N ALA A 102 -13.97 -8.38 29.60
CA ALA A 102 -14.78 -8.72 30.75
C ALA A 102 -15.09 -7.49 31.65
N ALA A 103 -14.07 -6.70 31.97
CA ALA A 103 -14.24 -5.49 32.76
C ALA A 103 -15.17 -4.48 32.07
N THR A 104 -15.03 -4.31 30.75
CA THR A 104 -15.91 -3.43 29.96
C THR A 104 -17.35 -3.94 29.97
N LEU A 105 -17.58 -5.23 29.78
CA LEU A 105 -18.93 -5.79 29.79
C LEU A 105 -19.59 -5.67 31.16
N ILE A 106 -18.87 -5.97 32.25
CA ILE A 106 -19.37 -5.83 33.63
C ILE A 106 -19.79 -4.38 33.88
N ALA A 107 -18.92 -3.43 33.54
CA ALA A 107 -19.21 -2.00 33.66
C ALA A 107 -20.44 -1.61 32.80
N SER A 108 -20.51 -2.12 31.55
CA SER A 108 -21.59 -1.83 30.62
C SER A 108 -22.93 -2.39 31.11
N VAL A 109 -22.96 -3.61 31.67
CA VAL A 109 -24.16 -4.23 32.24
C VAL A 109 -24.67 -3.39 33.40
N PHE A 110 -23.78 -2.99 34.32
CA PHE A 110 -24.16 -2.16 35.47
C PHE A 110 -24.69 -0.80 35.01
N LEU A 111 -23.97 -0.12 34.10
CA LEU A 111 -24.39 1.20 33.62
C LEU A 111 -25.66 1.14 32.77
N ALA A 112 -25.81 0.13 31.92
CA ALA A 112 -27.04 -0.06 31.14
C ALA A 112 -28.24 -0.27 32.06
N GLY A 113 -28.10 -1.13 33.08
CA GLY A 113 -29.17 -1.35 34.06
C GLY A 113 -29.61 -0.09 34.82
N VAL A 114 -28.68 0.82 35.13
CA VAL A 114 -28.97 2.09 35.82
C VAL A 114 -29.50 3.17 34.87
N LEU A 115 -28.98 3.25 33.66
CA LEU A 115 -29.24 4.36 32.74
C LEU A 115 -30.43 4.13 31.81
N THR A 116 -30.87 2.89 31.60
CA THR A 116 -31.96 2.56 30.67
C THR A 116 -33.25 3.21 31.08
N ASP A 117 -33.52 3.36 32.40
CA ASP A 117 -34.69 4.02 32.90
C ASP A 117 -34.66 5.56 32.79
N VAL A 118 -33.52 6.13 32.38
CA VAL A 118 -33.31 7.58 32.31
C VAL A 118 -32.77 7.98 30.91
N PRO A 119 -33.61 7.95 29.85
CA PRO A 119 -33.16 8.13 28.46
C PRO A 119 -32.41 9.43 28.19
N TRP A 120 -32.77 10.53 28.89
CA TRP A 120 -32.10 11.82 28.73
C TRP A 120 -30.64 11.81 29.22
N MET A 121 -30.27 10.88 30.07
CA MET A 121 -28.93 10.68 30.59
C MET A 121 -28.20 9.57 29.79
N LEU A 122 -28.93 8.53 29.39
CA LEU A 122 -28.44 7.41 28.60
C LEU A 122 -27.83 7.86 27.26
N LEU A 123 -28.57 8.65 26.48
CA LEU A 123 -28.14 9.02 25.12
C LEU A 123 -26.88 9.86 25.11
N PRO A 124 -26.72 10.94 25.91
CA PRO A 124 -25.44 11.66 25.99
C PRO A 124 -24.27 10.79 26.49
N PHE A 125 -24.54 9.97 27.53
CA PHE A 125 -23.53 9.06 28.06
C PHE A 125 -23.06 8.07 27.00
N PHE A 126 -23.97 7.43 26.30
CA PHE A 126 -23.69 6.45 25.26
C PHE A 126 -22.81 7.07 24.13
N GLY A 127 -23.18 8.27 23.67
CA GLY A 127 -22.43 8.99 22.64
C GLY A 127 -21.02 9.39 23.09
N VAL A 128 -20.91 9.96 24.30
CA VAL A 128 -19.60 10.38 24.85
C VAL A 128 -18.71 9.18 25.16
N ALA A 129 -19.24 8.13 25.78
CA ALA A 129 -18.47 6.92 26.07
C ALA A 129 -17.97 6.24 24.79
N THR A 130 -18.81 6.15 23.76
CA THR A 130 -18.42 5.64 22.44
C THR A 130 -17.31 6.51 21.82
N ALA A 131 -17.46 7.82 21.84
CA ALA A 131 -16.46 8.74 21.31
C ALA A 131 -15.12 8.62 22.03
N LEU A 132 -15.11 8.55 23.35
CA LEU A 132 -13.91 8.37 24.17
C LEU A 132 -13.26 7.02 23.94
N GLY A 133 -14.04 5.93 23.87
CA GLY A 133 -13.53 4.59 23.57
C GLY A 133 -12.85 4.51 22.20
N LEU A 134 -13.45 5.11 21.19
CA LEU A 134 -12.88 5.17 19.83
C LEU A 134 -11.64 6.09 19.76
N TYR A 135 -11.67 7.21 20.48
CA TYR A 135 -10.50 8.08 20.60
C TYR A 135 -9.32 7.34 21.23
N ALA A 136 -9.56 6.63 22.34
CA ALA A 136 -8.53 5.86 23.03
C ALA A 136 -7.98 4.73 22.12
N LEU A 137 -8.87 3.99 21.45
CA LEU A 137 -8.51 2.92 20.52
C LEU A 137 -7.55 3.41 19.42
N ASN A 138 -7.89 4.53 18.79
CA ASN A 138 -7.11 5.10 17.71
C ASN A 138 -5.81 5.76 18.21
N LYS A 139 -5.85 6.49 19.32
CA LYS A 139 -4.68 7.14 19.89
C LYS A 139 -3.62 6.15 20.39
N LEU A 140 -4.06 5.04 20.99
CA LEU A 140 -3.19 3.98 21.47
C LEU A 140 -2.78 3.01 20.34
N GLN A 141 -3.25 3.25 19.11
CA GLN A 141 -2.99 2.39 17.94
C GLN A 141 -3.26 0.91 18.21
N LEU A 142 -4.30 0.63 19.00
CA LEU A 142 -4.70 -0.73 19.32
C LEU A 142 -5.18 -1.45 18.05
N GLY A 143 -4.76 -2.69 17.86
CA GLY A 143 -5.12 -3.49 16.69
C GLY A 143 -6.63 -3.71 16.55
N GLY A 144 -7.08 -4.08 15.35
CA GLY A 144 -8.50 -4.25 15.04
C GLY A 144 -9.27 -5.23 15.93
N ALA A 145 -8.59 -6.17 16.60
CA ALA A 145 -9.18 -7.07 17.59
C ALA A 145 -9.74 -6.32 18.81
N TRP A 146 -9.12 -5.22 19.22
CA TRP A 146 -9.58 -4.38 20.33
C TRP A 146 -10.90 -3.65 20.04
N PHE A 147 -11.27 -3.53 18.77
CA PHE A 147 -12.57 -2.99 18.39
C PHE A 147 -13.73 -3.81 18.97
N ASN A 148 -13.54 -5.11 19.23
CA ASN A 148 -14.57 -5.95 19.87
C ASN A 148 -14.96 -5.43 21.26
N VAL A 149 -14.07 -4.76 21.98
CA VAL A 149 -14.36 -4.13 23.28
C VAL A 149 -15.42 -3.03 23.11
N VAL A 150 -15.28 -2.20 22.07
CA VAL A 150 -16.27 -1.16 21.75
C VAL A 150 -17.58 -1.78 21.29
N VAL A 151 -17.51 -2.82 20.44
CA VAL A 151 -18.72 -3.56 20.00
C VAL A 151 -19.46 -4.16 21.19
N GLY A 152 -18.75 -4.78 22.13
CA GLY A 152 -19.38 -5.35 23.33
C GLY A 152 -20.10 -4.31 24.20
N PHE A 153 -19.49 -3.12 24.33
CA PHE A 153 -20.14 -1.99 25.00
C PHE A 153 -21.43 -1.58 24.27
N LEU A 154 -21.37 -1.36 22.96
CA LEU A 154 -22.53 -0.95 22.15
C LEU A 154 -23.64 -1.98 22.19
N ASP A 155 -23.29 -3.26 22.10
CA ASP A 155 -24.21 -4.39 22.07
C ASP A 155 -24.94 -4.58 23.40
N THR A 156 -24.21 -4.41 24.51
CA THR A 156 -24.80 -4.50 25.87
C THR A 156 -25.92 -3.49 26.05
N PHE A 157 -25.74 -2.24 25.65
CA PHE A 157 -26.77 -1.21 25.75
C PHE A 157 -27.95 -1.50 24.82
N TYR A 158 -27.68 -2.04 23.62
CA TYR A 158 -28.72 -2.41 22.69
C TYR A 158 -29.57 -3.58 23.21
N LEU A 159 -28.92 -4.63 23.70
CA LEU A 159 -29.61 -5.80 24.29
C LEU A 159 -30.45 -5.41 25.50
N CYS A 160 -29.95 -4.55 26.37
CA CYS A 160 -30.68 -4.06 27.53
C CYS A 160 -31.98 -3.36 27.13
N ALA A 161 -32.02 -2.63 26.00
CA ALA A 161 -33.22 -1.97 25.53
C ALA A 161 -34.33 -2.93 25.04
N PHE A 162 -33.95 -4.13 24.58
CA PHE A 162 -34.89 -5.13 24.03
C PHE A 162 -35.30 -6.19 25.05
N ASP A 163 -34.37 -6.64 25.88
CA ASP A 163 -34.62 -7.67 26.90
C ASP A 163 -33.99 -7.28 28.24
N PRO A 164 -34.56 -6.30 28.93
CA PRO A 164 -34.00 -5.79 30.18
C PRO A 164 -33.95 -6.83 31.31
N LYS A 165 -34.67 -7.94 31.17
CA LYS A 165 -34.67 -9.00 32.20
C LYS A 165 -33.55 -10.01 32.01
N ASN A 166 -33.22 -10.34 30.75
CA ASN A 166 -32.27 -11.41 30.44
C ASN A 166 -31.01 -10.93 29.77
N PHE A 167 -30.85 -9.62 29.47
CA PHE A 167 -29.68 -9.10 28.72
C PHE A 167 -28.35 -9.48 29.39
N GLY A 168 -28.30 -9.57 30.73
CA GLY A 168 -27.13 -10.01 31.44
C GLY A 168 -26.66 -11.41 31.05
N TRP A 169 -27.61 -12.34 30.83
CA TRP A 169 -27.32 -13.68 30.33
C TRP A 169 -26.82 -13.65 28.87
N SER A 170 -27.49 -12.88 28.03
CA SER A 170 -27.08 -12.70 26.62
C SER A 170 -25.68 -12.13 26.52
N VAL A 171 -25.31 -11.16 27.36
CA VAL A 171 -23.97 -10.63 27.46
C VAL A 171 -22.94 -11.68 27.96
N ALA A 172 -23.32 -12.50 28.97
CA ALA A 172 -22.48 -13.57 29.45
C ALA A 172 -22.19 -14.64 28.36
N TYR A 173 -23.22 -15.01 27.57
CA TYR A 173 -23.02 -15.91 26.43
C TYR A 173 -22.13 -15.27 25.35
N SER A 174 -22.32 -13.99 25.05
CA SER A 174 -21.46 -13.26 24.10
C SER A 174 -20.01 -13.22 24.59
N PHE A 175 -19.80 -12.96 25.90
CA PHE A 175 -18.47 -13.01 26.50
C PHE A 175 -17.84 -14.41 26.37
N SER A 176 -18.58 -15.47 26.71
CA SER A 176 -18.05 -16.84 26.64
C SER A 176 -17.67 -17.22 25.19
N GLY A 177 -18.49 -16.82 24.21
CA GLY A 177 -18.18 -17.01 22.78
C GLY A 177 -16.92 -16.29 22.35
N ILE A 178 -16.75 -15.04 22.74
CA ILE A 178 -15.56 -14.22 22.41
C ILE A 178 -14.31 -14.74 23.14
N ALA A 179 -14.41 -15.09 24.41
CA ALA A 179 -13.30 -15.66 25.18
C ALA A 179 -12.83 -16.99 24.58
N LEU A 180 -13.77 -17.85 24.17
CA LEU A 180 -13.47 -19.10 23.49
C LEU A 180 -12.83 -18.85 22.10
N ALA A 181 -13.34 -17.87 21.35
CA ALA A 181 -12.75 -17.48 20.07
C ALA A 181 -11.29 -17.04 20.20
N ILE A 182 -11.00 -16.21 21.21
CA ILE A 182 -9.62 -15.77 21.50
C ILE A 182 -8.77 -16.97 21.92
N GLY A 183 -9.28 -17.87 22.77
CA GLY A 183 -8.60 -19.08 23.17
C GLY A 183 -8.24 -20.00 22.00
N VAL A 184 -9.20 -20.23 21.10
CA VAL A 184 -8.98 -20.99 19.86
C VAL A 184 -7.89 -20.34 19.00
N LEU A 185 -7.97 -19.01 18.82
CA LEU A 185 -6.98 -18.29 18.03
C LEU A 185 -5.57 -18.40 18.63
N VAL A 186 -5.43 -18.19 19.94
CA VAL A 186 -4.15 -18.33 20.64
C VAL A 186 -3.61 -19.76 20.53
N ALA A 187 -4.46 -20.79 20.72
CA ALA A 187 -4.06 -22.18 20.60
C ALA A 187 -3.54 -22.52 19.20
N PHE A 188 -4.21 -22.04 18.16
CA PHE A 188 -3.74 -22.25 16.78
C PHE A 188 -2.47 -21.45 16.48
N ASP A 189 -2.39 -20.20 16.90
CA ASP A 189 -1.24 -19.33 16.60
C ASP A 189 0.04 -19.78 17.36
N MET A 190 -0.10 -20.35 18.55
CA MET A 190 1.04 -20.76 19.34
C MET A 190 1.46 -22.21 19.16
N VAL A 191 0.49 -23.12 18.97
CA VAL A 191 0.76 -24.57 19.07
C VAL A 191 0.38 -25.32 17.79
N LEU A 192 -0.84 -25.19 17.32
CA LEU A 192 -1.38 -26.06 16.27
C LEU A 192 -0.91 -25.68 14.87
N TRP A 193 -0.89 -24.39 14.57
CA TRP A 193 -0.50 -23.91 13.22
C TRP A 193 0.22 -22.54 13.30
N PRO A 194 1.40 -22.48 13.89
CA PRO A 194 2.14 -21.21 14.03
C PRO A 194 2.57 -20.66 12.68
N ASP A 195 2.20 -19.42 12.41
CA ASP A 195 2.62 -18.69 11.22
C ASP A 195 3.08 -17.27 11.59
N PRO A 196 4.28 -17.13 12.21
CA PRO A 196 4.78 -15.86 12.71
C PRO A 196 4.96 -14.82 11.62
N ALA A 197 4.76 -13.54 11.96
CA ALA A 197 4.85 -12.41 11.02
C ALA A 197 6.24 -12.33 10.36
N GLU A 198 7.28 -12.68 11.08
CA GLU A 198 8.64 -12.78 10.54
C GLU A 198 8.71 -13.74 9.35
N ARG A 199 8.18 -14.94 9.46
CA ARG A 199 8.18 -15.93 8.35
C ARG A 199 7.38 -15.44 7.15
N ARG A 200 6.28 -14.71 7.39
CA ARG A 200 5.50 -14.10 6.30
C ARG A 200 6.28 -13.00 5.60
N LEU A 201 6.94 -12.13 6.39
CA LEU A 201 7.80 -11.08 5.87
C LEU A 201 8.93 -11.67 5.02
N LEU A 202 9.63 -12.66 5.55
CA LEU A 202 10.75 -13.30 4.85
C LEU A 202 10.33 -13.99 3.55
N ARG A 203 9.17 -14.67 3.53
CA ARG A 203 8.62 -15.23 2.29
C ARG A 203 8.23 -14.13 1.28
N SER A 204 7.61 -13.06 1.77
CA SER A 204 7.26 -11.90 0.91
C SER A 204 8.52 -11.24 0.32
N LEU A 205 9.60 -11.15 1.09
CA LEU A 205 10.90 -10.67 0.60
C LEU A 205 11.49 -11.62 -0.45
N ALA A 206 11.47 -12.92 -0.19
CA ALA A 206 11.95 -13.93 -1.13
C ALA A 206 11.22 -13.86 -2.48
N ASP A 207 9.87 -13.84 -2.44
CA ASP A 207 9.05 -13.71 -3.66
C ASP A 207 9.29 -12.38 -4.38
N THR A 208 9.61 -11.33 -3.66
CA THR A 208 9.90 -10.02 -4.24
C THR A 208 11.26 -10.02 -4.93
N LEU A 209 12.29 -10.55 -4.28
CA LEU A 209 13.64 -10.66 -4.86
C LEU A 209 13.64 -11.55 -6.12
N ASP A 210 12.91 -12.66 -6.11
CA ASP A 210 12.76 -13.52 -7.29
C ASP A 210 12.09 -12.77 -8.45
N ARG A 211 11.00 -12.06 -8.20
CA ARG A 211 10.35 -11.19 -9.20
C ARG A 211 11.26 -10.09 -9.72
N GLN A 212 12.12 -9.51 -8.85
CA GLN A 212 13.10 -8.51 -9.25
C GLN A 212 14.18 -9.12 -10.17
N GLY A 213 14.63 -10.34 -9.89
CA GLY A 213 15.54 -11.08 -10.76
C GLY A 213 14.95 -11.33 -12.15
N GLN A 214 13.71 -11.80 -12.21
CA GLN A 214 12.97 -12.00 -13.47
C GLN A 214 12.78 -10.68 -14.24
N ARG A 215 12.47 -9.59 -13.51
CA ARG A 215 12.29 -8.26 -14.08
C ARG A 215 13.60 -7.69 -14.63
N LEU A 216 14.71 -7.83 -13.91
CA LEU A 216 16.05 -7.44 -14.35
C LEU A 216 16.43 -8.18 -15.65
N ALA A 217 16.19 -9.49 -15.70
CA ALA A 217 16.43 -10.29 -16.90
C ALA A 217 15.55 -9.85 -18.08
N ALA A 218 14.29 -9.46 -17.84
CA ALA A 218 13.41 -8.94 -18.89
C ALA A 218 13.87 -7.58 -19.43
N ILE A 219 14.28 -6.67 -18.54
CA ILE A 219 14.84 -5.35 -18.91
C ILE A 219 16.12 -5.54 -19.73
N GLY A 220 17.04 -6.41 -19.29
CA GLY A 220 18.29 -6.68 -20.00
C GLY A 220 18.05 -7.25 -21.39
N ARG A 221 17.13 -8.20 -21.54
CA ARG A 221 16.76 -8.74 -22.87
C ARG A 221 16.17 -7.66 -23.77
N ALA A 222 15.27 -6.84 -23.27
CA ALA A 222 14.67 -5.76 -24.05
C ALA A 222 15.69 -4.69 -24.45
N TYR A 223 16.64 -4.36 -23.57
CA TYR A 223 17.70 -3.41 -23.86
C TYR A 223 18.70 -3.93 -24.92
N LEU A 224 19.02 -5.20 -24.88
CA LEU A 224 19.99 -5.82 -25.80
C LEU A 224 19.39 -6.28 -27.13
N ASP A 225 18.06 -6.47 -27.19
CA ASP A 225 17.34 -6.84 -28.41
C ASP A 225 16.34 -5.75 -28.79
N PRO A 226 16.62 -4.95 -29.83
CA PRO A 226 15.76 -3.86 -30.27
C PRO A 226 14.37 -4.31 -30.73
N LEU A 227 14.21 -5.58 -31.14
CA LEU A 227 12.91 -6.13 -31.51
C LEU A 227 12.04 -6.47 -30.30
N ALA A 228 12.64 -6.60 -29.12
CA ALA A 228 11.96 -6.92 -27.88
C ALA A 228 11.41 -5.69 -27.13
N VAL A 229 11.57 -4.48 -27.64
CA VAL A 229 11.10 -3.22 -27.01
C VAL A 229 9.60 -3.25 -26.70
N ALA A 230 8.80 -3.96 -27.51
CA ALA A 230 7.38 -4.15 -27.27
C ALA A 230 7.05 -4.97 -25.98
N VAL A 231 8.04 -5.60 -25.36
CA VAL A 231 7.90 -6.51 -24.21
C VAL A 231 8.52 -5.93 -22.94
N LEU A 232 8.91 -4.64 -22.93
CA LEU A 232 9.40 -3.99 -21.71
C LEU A 232 8.37 -4.09 -20.58
N PRO A 233 8.78 -4.49 -19.37
CA PRO A 233 7.88 -4.51 -18.23
C PRO A 233 7.27 -3.14 -17.98
N GLN A 234 6.01 -3.12 -17.57
CA GLN A 234 5.42 -1.86 -17.11
C GLN A 234 6.09 -1.39 -15.81
N PRO A 235 6.22 -0.07 -15.57
CA PRO A 235 6.72 0.43 -14.30
C PRO A 235 5.93 -0.15 -13.14
N ALA A 236 6.62 -0.53 -12.07
CA ALA A 236 5.93 -0.98 -10.87
C ALA A 236 5.22 0.22 -10.22
N GLY A 237 3.91 0.14 -10.12
CA GLY A 237 3.09 1.22 -9.53
C GLY A 237 3.24 1.37 -8.01
N VAL A 238 3.75 0.34 -7.32
CA VAL A 238 3.78 0.28 -5.86
C VAL A 238 5.20 0.00 -5.38
N SER A 239 5.64 0.74 -4.36
CA SER A 239 6.88 0.47 -3.63
C SER A 239 6.80 -0.88 -2.90
N VAL A 240 7.93 -1.60 -2.86
CA VAL A 240 8.08 -2.82 -2.07
C VAL A 240 7.90 -2.53 -0.59
N LEU A 241 8.48 -1.41 -0.13
CA LEU A 241 8.42 -0.96 1.26
C LEU A 241 6.98 -0.84 1.75
N SER A 242 6.09 -0.21 0.98
CA SER A 242 4.70 0.03 1.37
C SER A 242 3.91 -1.26 1.61
N SER A 243 4.23 -2.32 0.86
CA SER A 243 3.57 -3.63 1.00
C SER A 243 4.11 -4.45 2.17
N GLN A 244 5.37 -4.20 2.59
CA GLN A 244 6.06 -5.00 3.60
C GLN A 244 6.11 -4.34 4.97
N LEU A 245 5.95 -3.01 5.03
CA LEU A 245 5.97 -2.25 6.28
C LEU A 245 4.96 -2.79 7.33
N PRO A 246 3.71 -3.12 6.99
CA PRO A 246 2.77 -3.68 7.97
C PRO A 246 3.22 -5.04 8.54
N LEU A 247 3.89 -5.86 7.73
CA LEU A 247 4.44 -7.15 8.20
C LEU A 247 5.67 -6.94 9.07
N LEU A 248 6.52 -5.96 8.73
CA LEU A 248 7.69 -5.60 9.52
C LEU A 248 7.30 -5.08 10.91
N GLU A 249 6.34 -4.14 10.98
CA GLU A 249 5.86 -3.61 12.25
C GLU A 249 5.25 -4.68 13.16
N ARG A 250 4.64 -5.71 12.55
CA ARG A 250 4.10 -6.85 13.28
C ARG A 250 5.18 -7.79 13.76
N ALA A 251 6.13 -8.15 12.89
CA ALA A 251 7.28 -8.96 13.26
C ALA A 251 8.05 -8.32 14.41
N ARG A 252 8.20 -6.99 14.39
CA ARG A 252 8.79 -6.19 15.45
C ARG A 252 8.09 -6.40 16.80
N ARG A 253 6.76 -6.31 16.83
CA ARG A 253 5.97 -6.51 18.04
C ARG A 253 6.03 -7.95 18.58
N GLU A 254 6.15 -8.94 17.67
CA GLU A 254 6.22 -10.35 18.05
C GLU A 254 7.60 -10.77 18.59
N LEU A 255 8.67 -10.20 18.07
CA LEU A 255 10.03 -10.68 18.34
C LEU A 255 10.59 -10.20 19.69
N GLY A 256 10.40 -8.93 20.03
CA GLY A 256 10.99 -8.33 21.22
C GLY A 256 12.54 -8.34 21.25
N ASP A 257 13.18 -8.72 20.13
CA ASP A 257 14.63 -8.78 19.95
C ASP A 257 15.11 -7.66 19.03
N PRO A 258 15.78 -6.63 19.57
CA PRO A 258 16.24 -5.49 18.78
C PRO A 258 17.25 -5.85 17.68
N GLN A 259 18.07 -6.90 17.88
CA GLN A 259 19.05 -7.32 16.87
C GLN A 259 18.33 -7.95 15.67
N ARG A 260 17.38 -8.84 15.94
CA ARG A 260 16.59 -9.47 14.88
C ARG A 260 15.71 -8.48 14.13
N GLU A 261 15.17 -7.49 14.84
CA GLU A 261 14.42 -6.38 14.25
C GLU A 261 15.28 -5.59 13.27
N ALA A 262 16.51 -5.23 13.67
CA ALA A 262 17.44 -4.50 12.82
C ALA A 262 17.78 -5.29 11.54
N ILE A 263 17.96 -6.61 11.64
CA ILE A 263 18.22 -7.50 10.50
C ILE A 263 17.03 -7.48 9.51
N LEU A 264 15.80 -7.60 10.01
CA LEU A 264 14.60 -7.59 9.17
C LEU A 264 14.40 -6.23 8.47
N LEU A 265 14.61 -5.15 9.21
CA LEU A 265 14.54 -3.79 8.67
C LEU A 265 15.61 -3.58 7.59
N ALA A 266 16.83 -4.07 7.83
CA ALA A 266 17.90 -4.04 6.84
C ALA A 266 17.54 -4.81 5.57
N ALA A 267 16.93 -5.98 5.72
CA ALA A 267 16.50 -6.81 4.59
C ALA A 267 15.42 -6.11 3.74
N VAL A 268 14.41 -5.51 4.37
CA VAL A 268 13.36 -4.74 3.68
C VAL A 268 13.95 -3.55 2.95
N THR A 269 14.81 -2.78 3.63
CA THR A 269 15.45 -1.59 3.05
C THR A 269 16.35 -1.93 1.87
N THR A 270 17.14 -3.00 1.98
CA THR A 270 18.00 -3.46 0.87
C THR A 270 17.18 -3.90 -0.34
N THR A 271 16.08 -4.62 -0.10
CA THR A 271 15.16 -5.04 -1.18
C THR A 271 14.53 -3.85 -1.88
N GLU A 272 14.12 -2.81 -1.14
CA GLU A 272 13.60 -1.57 -1.72
C GLU A 272 14.66 -0.83 -2.56
N ARG A 273 15.91 -0.75 -2.09
CA ARG A 273 17.00 -0.12 -2.83
C ARG A 273 17.29 -0.83 -4.16
N ILE A 274 17.31 -2.16 -4.15
CA ILE A 274 17.46 -2.95 -5.36
C ILE A 274 16.28 -2.67 -6.31
N HIS A 275 15.07 -2.61 -5.79
CA HIS A 275 13.89 -2.26 -6.57
C HIS A 275 14.02 -0.90 -7.26
N ILE A 276 14.45 0.13 -6.53
CA ILE A 276 14.65 1.48 -7.08
C ILE A 276 15.68 1.46 -8.22
N GLU A 277 16.80 0.76 -8.08
CA GLU A 277 17.82 0.69 -9.13
C GLU A 277 17.31 -0.07 -10.37
N ILE A 278 16.50 -1.12 -10.19
CA ILE A 278 15.87 -1.85 -11.31
C ILE A 278 14.86 -0.95 -12.05
N GLU A 279 14.07 -0.13 -11.34
CA GLU A 279 13.15 0.82 -11.97
C GLU A 279 13.91 1.94 -12.73
N ARG A 280 15.09 2.37 -12.26
CA ARG A 280 15.98 3.28 -12.99
C ARG A 280 16.49 2.63 -14.28
N LEU A 281 16.94 1.38 -14.21
CA LEU A 281 17.35 0.65 -15.40
C LEU A 281 16.22 0.52 -16.42
N LEU A 282 15.00 0.30 -15.96
CA LEU A 282 13.82 0.25 -16.82
C LEU A 282 13.58 1.60 -17.53
N ALA A 283 13.78 2.70 -16.84
CA ALA A 283 13.64 4.04 -17.43
C ALA A 283 14.69 4.26 -18.53
N VAL A 284 15.96 3.93 -18.25
CA VAL A 284 17.06 4.04 -19.20
C VAL A 284 16.87 3.11 -20.41
N ALA A 285 16.33 1.91 -20.20
CA ALA A 285 16.13 0.91 -21.27
C ALA A 285 15.04 1.26 -22.28
N ARG A 286 14.24 2.30 -22.03
CA ARG A 286 13.19 2.75 -22.94
C ARG A 286 13.69 3.59 -24.11
N ASP A 287 14.93 4.03 -24.05
CA ASP A 287 15.51 4.90 -25.07
C ASP A 287 16.07 4.16 -26.27
N ASP A 288 15.99 4.83 -27.38
CA ASP A 288 16.62 4.33 -28.61
C ASP A 288 18.11 4.66 -28.62
N VAL A 289 18.92 3.63 -28.48
CA VAL A 289 20.38 3.70 -28.47
C VAL A 289 20.92 3.00 -29.72
N PRO A 290 22.02 3.48 -30.32
CA PRO A 290 22.63 2.85 -31.50
C PRO A 290 22.92 1.36 -31.31
N ARG A 291 22.48 0.56 -32.27
CA ARG A 291 22.54 -0.91 -32.22
C ARG A 291 23.99 -1.44 -32.15
N ASP A 292 24.88 -0.81 -32.87
CA ASP A 292 26.29 -1.25 -33.01
C ASP A 292 27.04 -1.26 -31.66
N ILE A 293 26.80 -0.25 -30.81
CA ILE A 293 27.46 -0.19 -29.51
C ILE A 293 26.86 -1.22 -28.54
N ARG A 294 25.52 -1.36 -28.53
CA ARG A 294 24.85 -2.38 -27.70
C ARG A 294 25.29 -3.79 -28.07
N LEU A 295 25.43 -4.08 -29.36
CA LEU A 295 25.87 -5.38 -29.84
C LEU A 295 27.32 -5.71 -29.44
N ARG A 296 28.19 -4.72 -29.37
CA ARG A 296 29.60 -4.91 -28.94
C ARG A 296 29.70 -5.24 -27.44
N LEU A 297 28.84 -4.69 -26.62
CA LEU A 297 28.83 -4.91 -25.17
C LEU A 297 27.89 -6.04 -24.74
N ARG A 298 27.17 -6.66 -25.68
CA ARG A 298 26.16 -7.67 -25.41
C ARG A 298 26.65 -8.88 -24.60
N PRO A 299 27.83 -9.48 -24.89
CA PRO A 299 28.33 -10.63 -24.13
C PRO A 299 28.56 -10.28 -22.66
N GLU A 300 29.25 -9.16 -22.40
CA GLU A 300 29.63 -8.72 -21.06
C GLU A 300 28.40 -8.28 -20.26
N MET A 301 27.50 -7.51 -20.88
CA MET A 301 26.22 -7.15 -20.25
C MET A 301 25.36 -8.38 -19.89
N ASN A 302 25.28 -9.37 -20.77
CA ASN A 302 24.59 -10.63 -20.48
C ASN A 302 25.24 -11.38 -19.32
N GLY A 303 26.57 -11.41 -19.26
CA GLY A 303 27.33 -11.99 -18.15
C GLY A 303 26.95 -11.35 -16.82
N VAL A 304 26.98 -10.02 -16.76
CA VAL A 304 26.56 -9.27 -15.55
C VAL A 304 25.10 -9.55 -15.18
N LEU A 305 24.17 -9.51 -16.15
CA LEU A 305 22.76 -9.75 -15.91
C LEU A 305 22.49 -11.16 -15.35
N GLN A 306 23.19 -12.17 -15.87
CA GLN A 306 23.09 -13.55 -15.37
C GLN A 306 23.63 -13.67 -13.95
N THR A 307 24.81 -13.09 -13.68
CA THR A 307 25.44 -13.11 -12.36
C THR A 307 24.58 -12.39 -11.31
N LEU A 308 24.06 -11.19 -11.65
CA LEU A 308 23.15 -10.47 -10.76
C LEU A 308 21.82 -11.20 -10.54
N GLY A 309 21.29 -11.86 -11.58
CA GLY A 309 20.11 -12.71 -11.48
C GLY A 309 20.33 -13.88 -10.52
N ALA A 310 21.46 -14.58 -10.62
CA ALA A 310 21.84 -15.66 -9.71
C ALA A 310 22.00 -15.16 -8.27
N ALA A 311 22.63 -13.99 -8.08
CA ALA A 311 22.77 -13.38 -6.76
C ALA A 311 21.42 -13.00 -6.12
N LEU A 312 20.47 -12.46 -6.91
CA LEU A 312 19.12 -12.16 -6.43
C LEU A 312 18.35 -13.43 -6.03
N GLN A 313 18.49 -14.51 -6.82
CA GLN A 313 17.91 -15.82 -6.47
C GLN A 313 18.52 -16.38 -5.20
N HIS A 314 19.83 -16.26 -5.03
CA HIS A 314 20.51 -16.69 -3.79
C HIS A 314 19.99 -15.91 -2.57
N GLN A 315 19.88 -14.58 -2.66
CA GLN A 315 19.31 -13.76 -1.58
C GLN A 315 17.83 -14.08 -1.32
N ALA A 316 17.05 -14.42 -2.37
CA ALA A 316 15.67 -14.89 -2.21
C ALA A 316 15.62 -16.22 -1.44
N HIS A 317 16.50 -17.15 -1.76
CA HIS A 317 16.61 -18.43 -1.04
C HIS A 317 16.99 -18.21 0.44
N ARG A 318 17.95 -17.34 0.72
CA ARG A 318 18.34 -16.96 2.09
C ARG A 318 17.18 -16.34 2.87
N ALA A 319 16.41 -15.45 2.25
CA ALA A 319 15.21 -14.92 2.86
C ALA A 319 14.20 -16.02 3.17
N ALA A 320 13.97 -16.95 2.25
CA ALA A 320 13.05 -18.07 2.46
C ALA A 320 13.49 -19.01 3.59
N THR A 321 14.80 -19.19 3.81
CA THR A 321 15.39 -20.06 4.86
C THR A 321 15.57 -19.36 6.20
N GLY A 322 15.31 -18.05 6.32
CA GLY A 322 15.27 -17.35 7.59
C GLY A 322 16.41 -16.40 7.88
N LEU A 323 17.19 -15.96 6.89
CA LEU A 323 18.37 -15.07 7.07
C LEU A 323 19.40 -15.64 8.08
N GLY A 324 19.57 -16.95 8.09
CA GLY A 324 20.60 -17.61 8.91
C GLY A 324 22.02 -17.25 8.48
N PRO A 325 23.04 -17.76 9.19
CA PRO A 325 24.44 -17.58 8.80
C PRO A 325 24.60 -18.04 7.33
N SER A 326 25.37 -17.27 6.57
CA SER A 326 25.65 -17.56 5.18
C SER A 326 26.55 -18.79 5.02
N ASP A 327 26.38 -19.49 3.92
CA ASP A 327 27.39 -20.43 3.45
C ASP A 327 28.51 -19.60 2.85
N ASP A 328 29.57 -19.37 3.63
CA ASP A 328 30.68 -18.47 3.27
C ASP A 328 31.29 -18.81 1.91
N SER A 329 31.32 -20.09 1.52
CA SER A 329 31.86 -20.53 0.23
C SER A 329 31.02 -20.05 -0.97
N THR A 330 29.71 -20.22 -0.91
CA THR A 330 28.79 -19.82 -1.98
C THR A 330 28.70 -18.30 -2.10
N ASP A 331 28.71 -17.58 -0.97
CA ASP A 331 28.71 -16.11 -0.97
C ASP A 331 30.03 -15.56 -1.56
N GLU A 332 31.19 -16.17 -1.28
CA GLU A 332 32.48 -15.76 -1.82
C GLU A 332 32.59 -16.02 -3.33
N GLU A 333 32.10 -17.18 -3.80
CA GLU A 333 32.02 -17.47 -5.24
C GLU A 333 31.16 -16.46 -5.99
N LEU A 334 29.96 -16.15 -5.49
CA LEU A 334 29.06 -15.16 -6.07
C LEU A 334 29.68 -13.76 -6.06
N ASN A 335 30.29 -13.35 -4.96
CA ASN A 335 30.97 -12.07 -4.84
C ASN A 335 32.11 -11.94 -5.85
N THR A 336 32.90 -13.00 -6.04
CA THR A 336 33.98 -13.05 -7.03
C THR A 336 33.42 -12.96 -8.45
N ALA A 337 32.35 -13.71 -8.75
CA ALA A 337 31.72 -13.67 -10.07
C ALA A 337 31.10 -12.27 -10.37
N ILE A 338 30.48 -11.62 -9.39
CA ILE A 338 29.92 -10.26 -9.55
C ILE A 338 31.07 -9.27 -9.85
N ARG A 339 32.15 -9.30 -9.06
CA ARG A 339 33.32 -8.40 -9.29
C ARG A 339 33.91 -8.61 -10.67
N SER A 340 34.26 -9.85 -11.00
CA SER A 340 34.86 -10.20 -12.29
C SER A 340 33.97 -9.78 -13.46
N SER A 341 32.66 -10.02 -13.42
CA SER A 341 31.74 -9.64 -14.49
C SER A 341 31.59 -8.11 -14.63
N LEU A 342 31.57 -7.37 -13.54
CA LEU A 342 31.50 -5.91 -13.54
C LEU A 342 32.83 -5.28 -14.05
N ASP A 343 33.99 -5.81 -13.66
CA ASP A 343 35.29 -5.33 -14.10
C ASP A 343 35.46 -5.59 -15.60
N THR A 344 35.09 -6.78 -16.07
CA THR A 344 35.11 -7.10 -17.51
C THR A 344 34.21 -6.17 -18.33
N LEU A 345 33.00 -5.88 -17.85
CA LEU A 345 32.08 -4.92 -18.49
C LEU A 345 32.73 -3.52 -18.54
N GLN A 346 33.33 -3.07 -17.44
CA GLN A 346 33.94 -1.76 -17.35
C GLN A 346 35.16 -1.63 -18.31
N GLU A 347 36.03 -2.64 -18.38
CA GLU A 347 37.16 -2.67 -19.32
C GLU A 347 36.67 -2.62 -20.76
N ARG A 348 35.65 -3.39 -21.09
CA ARG A 348 35.07 -3.44 -22.44
C ARG A 348 34.38 -2.14 -22.83
N GLU A 349 33.68 -1.51 -21.90
CA GLU A 349 33.10 -0.18 -22.10
C GLU A 349 34.16 0.85 -22.42
N GLN A 350 35.28 0.86 -21.71
CA GLN A 350 36.39 1.77 -21.95
C GLN A 350 37.00 1.56 -23.35
N LEU A 351 37.22 0.33 -23.77
CA LEU A 351 37.69 0.01 -25.12
C LEU A 351 36.71 0.47 -26.19
N ALA A 352 35.41 0.20 -26.00
CA ALA A 352 34.38 0.59 -26.96
C ALA A 352 34.24 2.11 -27.09
N LEU A 353 34.48 2.86 -26.03
CA LEU A 353 34.45 4.33 -26.01
C LEU A 353 35.76 4.94 -26.62
N SER A 354 36.90 4.23 -26.55
CA SER A 354 38.17 4.70 -27.10
C SER A 354 38.31 4.45 -28.61
N GLU A 355 37.68 3.38 -29.14
CA GLU A 355 37.85 2.96 -30.54
C GLU A 355 37.09 3.82 -31.56
N ARG A 356 36.01 4.52 -31.17
CA ARG A 356 35.30 5.56 -31.95
C ARG A 356 34.32 6.32 -31.08
N PRO A 357 34.22 7.65 -31.13
CA PRO A 357 33.09 8.40 -30.72
C PRO A 357 32.10 8.54 -31.90
N PRO A 358 31.17 7.64 -32.13
CA PRO A 358 30.36 7.70 -33.37
C PRO A 358 28.96 8.17 -33.17
N ALA A 359 28.44 8.17 -31.95
CA ALA A 359 27.13 8.64 -31.64
C ALA A 359 27.23 9.81 -30.66
N GLY A 360 26.40 10.83 -30.80
CA GLY A 360 26.47 11.99 -29.91
C GLY A 360 26.46 11.63 -28.42
N ALA A 361 26.92 12.54 -27.60
CA ALA A 361 27.01 12.38 -26.14
C ALA A 361 25.77 11.70 -25.46
N PRO A 362 24.52 11.92 -25.91
CA PRO A 362 23.35 11.27 -25.32
C PRO A 362 23.35 9.73 -25.40
N ALA A 363 23.79 9.17 -26.54
CA ALA A 363 23.78 7.70 -26.70
C ALA A 363 24.82 7.03 -25.80
N ILE A 364 25.99 7.66 -25.67
CA ILE A 364 27.06 7.21 -24.77
C ILE A 364 26.62 7.35 -23.33
N ALA A 365 25.96 8.44 -22.99
CA ALA A 365 25.42 8.70 -21.67
C ALA A 365 24.38 7.64 -21.24
N ASN A 366 23.50 7.21 -22.15
CA ASN A 366 22.53 6.16 -21.87
C ASN A 366 23.20 4.81 -21.53
N ILE A 367 24.22 4.40 -22.32
CA ILE A 367 24.99 3.17 -22.05
C ILE A 367 25.71 3.25 -20.70
N ALA A 368 26.36 4.38 -20.43
CA ALA A 368 27.03 4.60 -19.15
C ALA A 368 26.07 4.57 -17.99
N ALA A 369 24.87 5.15 -18.13
CA ALA A 369 23.82 5.12 -17.13
C ALA A 369 23.29 3.71 -16.89
N PHE A 370 23.10 2.90 -17.95
CA PHE A 370 22.67 1.50 -17.82
C PHE A 370 23.73 0.66 -17.10
N ASN A 371 25.00 0.75 -17.53
CA ASN A 371 26.12 0.05 -16.90
C ASN A 371 26.32 0.47 -15.43
N LEU A 372 26.19 1.77 -15.14
CA LEU A 372 26.24 2.26 -13.77
C LEU A 372 25.10 1.70 -12.92
N GLY A 373 23.90 1.56 -13.48
CA GLY A 373 22.77 0.92 -12.80
C GLY A 373 23.06 -0.54 -12.47
N LEU A 374 23.58 -1.31 -13.40
CA LEU A 374 24.03 -2.70 -13.17
C LEU A 374 25.09 -2.77 -12.07
N ARG A 375 26.07 -1.87 -12.11
CA ARG A 375 27.13 -1.77 -11.10
C ARG A 375 26.58 -1.43 -9.72
N ARG A 376 25.63 -0.51 -9.62
CA ARG A 376 24.97 -0.16 -8.34
C ARG A 376 24.23 -1.35 -7.74
N ILE A 377 23.49 -2.11 -8.55
CA ILE A 377 22.85 -3.35 -8.10
C ILE A 377 23.92 -4.34 -7.61
N GLY A 378 24.99 -4.54 -8.38
CA GLY A 378 26.10 -5.42 -7.99
C GLY A 378 26.73 -5.01 -6.67
N LEU A 379 27.05 -3.73 -6.48
CA LEU A 379 27.62 -3.20 -5.24
C LEU A 379 26.69 -3.36 -4.02
N ARG A 380 25.36 -3.35 -4.23
CA ARG A 380 24.39 -3.63 -3.17
C ARG A 380 24.35 -5.11 -2.78
N LEU A 381 24.66 -6.00 -3.71
CA LEU A 381 24.70 -7.44 -3.49
C LEU A 381 26.08 -7.94 -3.01
N LEU A 382 27.16 -7.20 -3.35
CA LEU A 382 28.53 -7.55 -2.97
C LEU A 382 28.77 -7.42 -1.46
N ASN A 383 29.30 -8.48 -0.85
CA ASN A 383 29.74 -8.53 0.56
C ASN A 383 28.67 -8.05 1.57
N LYS A 384 27.41 -7.96 1.14
CA LYS A 384 26.32 -7.51 1.98
C LYS A 384 25.20 -8.55 1.96
N PRO A 385 25.24 -9.51 2.88
CA PRO A 385 24.14 -10.44 3.01
C PRO A 385 22.84 -9.66 3.30
N LEU A 386 21.73 -10.16 2.77
CA LEU A 386 20.42 -9.60 3.09
C LEU A 386 20.25 -9.57 4.62
N GLY A 387 19.96 -8.40 5.17
CA GLY A 387 19.91 -8.21 6.63
C GLY A 387 21.19 -7.65 7.27
N ASP A 388 22.22 -7.32 6.49
CA ASP A 388 23.37 -6.59 7.02
C ASP A 388 22.97 -5.19 7.50
N VAL A 389 23.19 -4.91 8.78
CA VAL A 389 22.80 -3.67 9.45
C VAL A 389 23.82 -2.54 9.24
N HIS A 390 25.05 -2.90 8.84
CA HIS A 390 26.14 -1.91 8.74
C HIS A 390 25.91 -0.89 7.61
N GLY A 391 25.96 0.38 7.96
CA GLY A 391 25.84 1.49 7.00
C GLY A 391 24.43 1.74 6.47
N LEU A 392 23.40 1.18 7.11
CA LEU A 392 22.01 1.47 6.79
C LEU A 392 21.48 2.62 7.64
N ALA A 393 20.98 3.65 6.98
CA ALA A 393 20.21 4.71 7.61
C ALA A 393 18.74 4.31 7.65
N PHE A 394 18.16 4.42 8.80
CA PHE A 394 16.73 4.23 9.00
C PHE A 394 16.08 5.55 9.37
N PRO A 395 14.94 5.92 8.78
CA PRO A 395 14.15 7.06 9.21
C PRO A 395 13.88 6.97 10.71
N GLN A 396 13.91 8.12 11.39
CA GLN A 396 13.68 8.17 12.84
C GLN A 396 12.31 7.61 13.21
N ASP A 397 11.30 7.86 12.37
CA ASP A 397 9.94 7.33 12.54
C ASP A 397 9.84 5.81 12.44
N MET A 398 10.79 5.17 11.75
CA MET A 398 10.89 3.71 11.69
C MET A 398 11.67 3.12 12.87
N ARG A 399 12.57 3.89 13.50
CA ARG A 399 13.35 3.45 14.69
C ARG A 399 12.54 3.51 15.97
N SER A 400 11.77 4.55 16.13
CA SER A 400 10.79 4.69 17.20
C SER A 400 9.44 4.35 16.59
N GLY A 401 8.86 3.19 16.96
CA GLY A 401 7.42 3.02 16.77
C GLY A 401 6.77 4.30 17.29
N ALA A 402 6.03 5.00 16.43
CA ALA A 402 5.53 6.33 16.71
C ALA A 402 4.97 6.39 18.15
N THR A 403 5.76 6.95 19.05
CA THR A 403 5.27 7.22 20.40
C THR A 403 4.12 8.18 20.22
N PRO A 404 2.91 7.85 20.70
CA PRO A 404 1.78 8.74 20.58
C PRO A 404 2.21 10.09 21.14
N SER A 405 2.15 11.13 20.32
CA SER A 405 2.43 12.49 20.77
C SER A 405 1.59 12.74 22.04
N GLY A 406 2.21 13.17 23.15
CA GLY A 406 1.55 13.26 24.46
C GLY A 406 0.38 14.25 24.50
N GLY A 407 0.15 15.03 23.44
CA GLY A 407 -0.93 16.00 23.31
C GLY A 407 -2.27 15.40 22.82
N ALA A 408 -3.37 16.10 23.05
CA ALA A 408 -4.65 15.81 22.44
C ALA A 408 -4.58 16.11 20.94
N ASP A 409 -5.03 15.17 20.09
CA ASP A 409 -5.19 15.38 18.65
C ASP A 409 -6.59 15.90 18.35
N PRO A 410 -6.74 17.21 17.96
CA PRO A 410 -8.05 17.79 17.72
C PRO A 410 -8.80 17.18 16.53
N ALA A 411 -8.07 16.69 15.50
CA ALA A 411 -8.70 16.05 14.34
C ALA A 411 -9.27 14.69 14.72
N LEU A 412 -8.49 13.88 15.44
CA LEU A 412 -8.94 12.59 15.95
C LEU A 412 -10.12 12.74 16.92
N MET A 413 -10.09 13.79 17.76
CA MET A 413 -11.17 14.06 18.71
C MET A 413 -12.48 14.43 18.01
N ARG A 414 -12.41 15.31 16.98
CA ARG A 414 -13.58 15.64 16.14
C ARG A 414 -14.14 14.41 15.42
N HIS A 415 -13.25 13.60 14.84
CA HIS A 415 -13.67 12.36 14.18
C HIS A 415 -14.36 11.40 15.15
N SER A 416 -13.80 11.16 16.32
CA SER A 416 -14.38 10.30 17.34
C SER A 416 -15.73 10.83 17.85
N ALA A 417 -15.88 12.16 17.99
CA ALA A 417 -17.15 12.79 18.37
C ALA A 417 -18.25 12.59 17.29
N LYS A 418 -17.91 12.71 16.00
CA LYS A 418 -18.83 12.39 14.90
C LYS A 418 -19.30 10.94 14.96
N LEU A 419 -18.37 10.01 15.24
CA LEU A 419 -18.70 8.59 15.38
C LEU A 419 -19.61 8.33 16.60
N GLY A 420 -19.35 8.97 17.74
CA GLY A 420 -20.20 8.89 18.92
C GLY A 420 -21.62 9.38 18.64
N LEU A 421 -21.76 10.49 17.92
CA LEU A 421 -23.06 11.00 17.48
C LEU A 421 -23.77 10.04 16.53
N ALA A 422 -23.04 9.51 15.52
CA ALA A 422 -23.59 8.54 14.58
C ALA A 422 -24.04 7.26 15.28
N ALA A 423 -23.28 6.77 16.26
CA ALA A 423 -23.68 5.63 17.09
C ALA A 423 -24.94 5.92 17.90
N THR A 424 -25.07 7.11 18.49
CA THR A 424 -26.26 7.50 19.25
C THR A 424 -27.49 7.58 18.36
N LEU A 425 -27.39 8.19 17.19
CA LEU A 425 -28.52 8.24 16.23
C LEU A 425 -28.88 6.82 15.75
N ALA A 426 -27.88 5.99 15.47
CA ALA A 426 -28.10 4.60 15.08
C ALA A 426 -28.77 3.78 16.19
N TYR A 427 -28.40 3.99 17.44
CA TYR A 427 -29.03 3.38 18.61
C TYR A 427 -30.52 3.79 18.71
N VAL A 428 -30.82 5.08 18.61
CA VAL A 428 -32.20 5.58 18.65
C VAL A 428 -33.05 4.98 17.53
N VAL A 429 -32.57 4.97 16.30
CA VAL A 429 -33.27 4.39 15.13
C VAL A 429 -33.46 2.88 15.29
N GLY A 430 -32.43 2.17 15.76
CA GLY A 430 -32.51 0.74 16.02
C GLY A 430 -33.52 0.37 17.07
N VAL A 431 -33.50 1.02 18.23
CA VAL A 431 -34.46 0.79 19.34
C VAL A 431 -35.88 1.18 18.92
N ALA A 432 -36.04 2.32 18.24
CA ALA A 432 -37.36 2.76 17.75
C ALA A 432 -37.97 1.81 16.70
N SER A 433 -37.16 1.02 16.03
CA SER A 433 -37.63 0.02 15.05
C SER A 433 -38.17 -1.24 15.70
N HIS A 434 -38.08 -1.41 17.01
CA HIS A 434 -38.49 -2.58 17.79
C HIS A 434 -38.00 -3.92 17.24
N ARG A 435 -36.70 -3.95 16.76
CA ARG A 435 -36.07 -5.12 16.18
C ARG A 435 -34.68 -5.35 16.77
N SER A 436 -34.52 -6.46 17.50
CA SER A 436 -33.23 -6.85 18.07
C SER A 436 -32.16 -7.12 17.01
N GLU A 437 -32.57 -7.65 15.84
CA GLU A 437 -31.68 -7.97 14.70
C GLU A 437 -30.99 -6.73 14.10
N LEU A 438 -31.53 -5.53 14.40
CA LEU A 438 -31.00 -4.26 13.92
C LEU A 438 -29.84 -3.70 14.77
N ALA A 439 -29.33 -4.42 15.78
CA ALA A 439 -28.11 -4.03 16.51
C ALA A 439 -26.92 -3.68 15.58
N VAL A 440 -26.87 -4.33 14.42
CA VAL A 440 -25.88 -4.09 13.37
C VAL A 440 -25.86 -2.64 12.83
N ILE A 441 -26.96 -1.86 13.02
CA ILE A 441 -27.00 -0.43 12.64
C ILE A 441 -25.92 0.33 13.38
N VAL A 442 -25.82 0.13 14.70
CA VAL A 442 -24.89 0.84 15.59
C VAL A 442 -23.44 0.48 15.25
N TRP A 443 -23.15 -0.81 15.07
CA TRP A 443 -21.82 -1.25 14.68
C TRP A 443 -21.42 -0.69 13.32
N THR A 444 -22.38 -0.68 12.38
CA THR A 444 -22.13 -0.17 11.03
C THR A 444 -21.81 1.31 11.03
N ALA A 445 -22.56 2.12 11.79
CA ALA A 445 -22.31 3.54 11.90
C ALA A 445 -20.89 3.84 12.42
N VAL A 446 -20.42 3.05 13.38
CA VAL A 446 -19.08 3.22 13.97
C VAL A 446 -17.98 2.69 13.06
N ILE A 447 -18.15 1.49 12.47
CA ILE A 447 -17.12 0.84 11.65
C ILE A 447 -16.93 1.56 10.31
N ALA A 448 -18.00 2.09 9.71
CA ALA A 448 -17.97 2.65 8.37
C ALA A 448 -17.31 4.05 8.32
N GLY A 449 -17.44 4.84 9.40
CA GLY A 449 -16.89 6.20 9.44
C GLY A 449 -15.37 6.22 9.45
N LEU A 450 -14.79 6.95 8.47
CA LEU A 450 -13.36 7.21 8.33
C LEU A 450 -13.11 8.73 8.32
N PRO A 451 -11.87 9.20 8.54
CA PRO A 451 -11.58 10.63 8.65
C PRO A 451 -12.05 11.46 7.46
N THR A 452 -11.97 10.93 6.23
CA THR A 452 -12.40 11.62 5.02
C THR A 452 -13.73 11.07 4.49
N TYR A 453 -14.49 11.94 3.81
CA TYR A 453 -15.76 11.55 3.19
C TYR A 453 -15.57 10.46 2.13
N GLY A 454 -14.58 10.60 1.26
CA GLY A 454 -14.28 9.62 0.20
C GLY A 454 -13.90 8.25 0.74
N ALA A 455 -13.02 8.20 1.76
CA ALA A 455 -12.65 6.95 2.42
C ALA A 455 -13.88 6.28 3.07
N THR A 456 -14.74 7.08 3.72
CA THR A 456 -16.00 6.61 4.31
C THR A 456 -16.90 6.01 3.24
N LEU A 457 -17.12 6.72 2.12
CA LEU A 457 -17.98 6.27 1.03
C LEU A 457 -17.45 4.98 0.38
N ARG A 458 -16.14 4.90 0.11
CA ARG A 458 -15.50 3.68 -0.41
C ARG A 458 -15.72 2.50 0.54
N LYS A 459 -15.46 2.69 1.82
CA LYS A 459 -15.64 1.64 2.83
C LYS A 459 -17.10 1.20 2.94
N MET A 460 -18.05 2.13 2.81
CA MET A 460 -19.47 1.86 2.81
C MET A 460 -19.90 0.97 1.64
N ILE A 461 -19.47 1.31 0.42
CA ILE A 461 -19.77 0.51 -0.77
C ILE A 461 -19.23 -0.92 -0.59
N LEU A 462 -17.96 -1.07 -0.19
CA LEU A 462 -17.36 -2.37 0.04
C LEU A 462 -18.06 -3.16 1.16
N ARG A 463 -18.51 -2.47 2.23
CA ARG A 463 -19.28 -3.08 3.30
C ARG A 463 -20.63 -3.60 2.81
N MET A 464 -21.34 -2.79 2.01
CA MET A 464 -22.63 -3.19 1.45
C MET A 464 -22.48 -4.38 0.49
N VAL A 465 -21.53 -4.31 -0.43
CA VAL A 465 -21.23 -5.42 -1.38
C VAL A 465 -20.88 -6.69 -0.62
N GLY A 466 -19.99 -6.61 0.37
CA GLY A 466 -19.65 -7.75 1.20
C GLY A 466 -20.86 -8.30 1.97
N ALA A 467 -21.66 -7.43 2.58
CA ALA A 467 -22.84 -7.82 3.32
C ALA A 467 -23.90 -8.52 2.46
N VAL A 468 -24.16 -8.01 1.27
CA VAL A 468 -25.10 -8.63 0.32
C VAL A 468 -24.59 -10.00 -0.13
N ILE A 469 -23.32 -10.10 -0.51
CA ILE A 469 -22.73 -11.38 -0.96
C ILE A 469 -22.72 -12.39 0.19
N GLY A 470 -22.28 -11.99 1.39
CA GLY A 470 -22.27 -12.87 2.56
C GLY A 470 -23.67 -13.29 3.00
N GLY A 471 -24.63 -12.36 2.97
CA GLY A 471 -26.05 -12.66 3.25
C GLY A 471 -26.65 -13.63 2.22
N LEU A 472 -26.39 -13.44 0.94
CA LEU A 472 -26.83 -14.36 -0.13
C LEU A 472 -26.20 -15.75 0.01
N LEU A 473 -24.91 -15.82 0.38
CA LEU A 473 -24.26 -17.11 0.68
C LEU A 473 -24.91 -17.77 1.90
N GLY A 474 -25.22 -17.02 2.95
CA GLY A 474 -25.95 -17.51 4.12
C GLY A 474 -27.34 -18.06 3.74
N LEU A 475 -28.11 -17.29 2.96
CA LEU A 475 -29.41 -17.74 2.44
C LEU A 475 -29.30 -19.00 1.57
N LEU A 476 -28.29 -19.08 0.69
CA LEU A 476 -28.03 -20.26 -0.11
C LEU A 476 -27.80 -21.50 0.79
N MET A 477 -27.04 -21.34 1.87
CA MET A 477 -26.80 -22.43 2.81
C MET A 477 -28.09 -22.82 3.56
N ILE A 478 -28.90 -21.84 3.96
CA ILE A 478 -30.20 -22.09 4.61
C ILE A 478 -31.15 -22.84 3.66
N PHE A 479 -31.22 -22.46 2.38
CA PHE A 479 -32.14 -23.06 1.43
C PHE A 479 -31.67 -24.38 0.84
N VAL A 480 -30.35 -24.54 0.63
CA VAL A 480 -29.80 -25.70 -0.11
C VAL A 480 -29.13 -26.69 0.84
N VAL A 481 -28.30 -26.21 1.77
CA VAL A 481 -27.50 -27.11 2.61
C VAL A 481 -28.32 -27.62 3.79
N SER A 482 -28.97 -26.72 4.55
CA SER A 482 -29.71 -27.11 5.75
C SER A 482 -30.82 -28.15 5.50
N PRO A 483 -31.62 -28.08 4.41
CA PRO A 483 -32.68 -29.07 4.17
C PRO A 483 -32.17 -30.41 3.64
N ASN A 484 -30.98 -30.45 2.98
CA ASN A 484 -30.47 -31.62 2.30
C ASN A 484 -29.38 -32.37 3.06
N PHE A 485 -28.77 -31.71 4.04
CA PHE A 485 -27.59 -32.25 4.75
C PHE A 485 -27.73 -32.01 6.25
N GLU A 486 -28.15 -33.04 6.97
CA GLU A 486 -28.40 -32.98 8.43
C GLU A 486 -27.15 -33.24 9.29
N SER A 487 -26.00 -33.57 8.66
CA SER A 487 -24.80 -33.92 9.42
C SER A 487 -23.97 -32.68 9.82
N LEU A 488 -23.35 -32.73 11.00
CA LEU A 488 -22.40 -31.71 11.44
C LEU A 488 -21.24 -31.54 10.43
N GLY A 489 -20.81 -32.64 9.80
CA GLY A 489 -19.74 -32.61 8.79
C GLY A 489 -20.11 -31.76 7.57
N SER A 490 -21.33 -31.90 7.05
CA SER A 490 -21.80 -31.09 5.91
C SER A 490 -21.98 -29.63 6.29
N TYR A 491 -22.48 -29.34 7.50
CA TYR A 491 -22.57 -27.98 8.04
C TYR A 491 -21.17 -27.32 8.09
N LEU A 492 -20.17 -28.01 8.66
CA LEU A 492 -18.83 -27.49 8.79
C LEU A 492 -18.11 -27.36 7.44
N LEU A 493 -18.35 -28.27 6.50
CA LEU A 493 -17.82 -28.18 5.14
C LEU A 493 -18.37 -26.96 4.40
N ALA A 494 -19.68 -26.72 4.48
CA ALA A 494 -20.30 -25.55 3.90
C ALA A 494 -19.76 -24.25 4.51
N PHE A 495 -19.62 -24.24 5.83
CA PHE A 495 -19.03 -23.12 6.58
C PHE A 495 -17.58 -22.86 6.14
N PHE A 496 -16.77 -23.93 6.02
CA PHE A 496 -15.40 -23.84 5.54
C PHE A 496 -15.32 -23.29 4.12
N ILE A 497 -16.11 -23.78 3.18
CA ILE A 497 -16.09 -23.34 1.77
C ILE A 497 -16.45 -21.86 1.67
N ALA A 498 -17.51 -21.42 2.33
CA ALA A 498 -17.96 -20.04 2.30
C ALA A 498 -16.88 -19.10 2.90
N LEU A 499 -16.31 -19.46 4.03
CA LEU A 499 -15.22 -18.67 4.63
C LEU A 499 -13.91 -18.73 3.87
N PHE A 500 -13.61 -19.85 3.18
CA PHE A 500 -12.47 -19.91 2.28
C PHE A 500 -12.61 -18.89 1.13
N VAL A 501 -13.77 -18.79 0.50
CA VAL A 501 -14.04 -17.79 -0.54
C VAL A 501 -13.93 -16.37 0.03
N ALA A 502 -14.53 -16.11 1.18
CA ALA A 502 -14.45 -14.81 1.85
C ALA A 502 -13.00 -14.44 2.22
N ALA A 503 -12.21 -15.38 2.73
CA ALA A 503 -10.80 -15.19 3.04
C ALA A 503 -9.96 -14.94 1.78
N TYR A 504 -10.24 -15.70 0.70
CA TYR A 504 -9.53 -15.53 -0.55
C TYR A 504 -9.74 -14.15 -1.18
N VAL A 505 -10.97 -13.64 -1.14
CA VAL A 505 -11.28 -12.26 -1.53
C VAL A 505 -10.67 -11.27 -0.53
N GLY A 506 -10.78 -11.54 0.75
CA GLY A 506 -10.25 -10.69 1.83
C GLY A 506 -8.73 -10.50 1.83
N LEU A 507 -7.99 -11.46 1.26
CA LEU A 507 -6.54 -11.38 1.09
C LEU A 507 -6.11 -10.79 -0.27
N SER A 508 -7.04 -10.18 -1.02
CA SER A 508 -6.75 -9.39 -2.23
C SER A 508 -6.10 -8.04 -1.88
N SER A 509 -5.96 -7.17 -2.87
CA SER A 509 -5.48 -5.80 -2.63
C SER A 509 -6.46 -4.98 -1.78
N GLY A 510 -6.00 -3.83 -1.31
CA GLY A 510 -6.83 -2.90 -0.52
C GLY A 510 -8.14 -2.46 -1.19
N ARG A 511 -8.33 -2.74 -2.49
CA ARG A 511 -9.56 -2.40 -3.22
C ARG A 511 -10.73 -3.33 -2.91
N LEU A 512 -10.49 -4.63 -2.74
CA LEU A 512 -11.55 -5.62 -2.51
C LEU A 512 -11.46 -6.32 -1.15
N ALA A 513 -10.32 -6.26 -0.49
CA ALA A 513 -10.06 -6.97 0.76
C ALA A 513 -11.15 -6.77 1.81
N TYR A 514 -11.61 -5.53 1.98
CA TYR A 514 -12.65 -5.21 2.96
C TYR A 514 -14.02 -5.82 2.62
N ALA A 515 -14.36 -5.95 1.34
CA ALA A 515 -15.59 -6.64 0.92
C ALA A 515 -15.55 -8.13 1.26
N GLY A 516 -14.40 -8.79 1.07
CA GLY A 516 -14.20 -10.19 1.49
C GLY A 516 -14.34 -10.38 3.00
N GLN A 517 -13.73 -9.47 3.79
CA GLN A 517 -13.88 -9.48 5.24
C GLN A 517 -15.34 -9.35 5.68
N GLN A 518 -16.07 -8.39 5.12
CA GLN A 518 -17.48 -8.16 5.45
C GLN A 518 -18.39 -9.27 4.93
N GLY A 519 -18.05 -9.88 3.81
CA GLY A 519 -18.74 -11.08 3.33
C GLY A 519 -18.67 -12.23 4.32
N GLY A 520 -17.47 -12.46 4.88
CA GLY A 520 -17.29 -13.45 5.94
C GLY A 520 -18.08 -13.13 7.21
N VAL A 521 -18.03 -11.87 7.68
CA VAL A 521 -18.82 -11.41 8.84
C VAL A 521 -20.32 -11.64 8.62
N SER A 522 -20.85 -11.21 7.48
CA SER A 522 -22.28 -11.31 7.18
C SER A 522 -22.73 -12.76 7.00
N PHE A 523 -21.87 -13.59 6.41
CA PHE A 523 -22.13 -15.03 6.29
C PHE A 523 -22.16 -15.70 7.67
N VAL A 524 -21.18 -15.45 8.52
CA VAL A 524 -21.12 -16.00 9.88
C VAL A 524 -22.36 -15.61 10.68
N LEU A 525 -22.73 -14.33 10.64
CA LEU A 525 -23.92 -13.85 11.34
C LEU A 525 -25.22 -14.46 10.80
N ALA A 526 -25.29 -14.78 9.52
CA ALA A 526 -26.47 -15.38 8.91
C ALA A 526 -26.60 -16.90 9.16
N TYR A 527 -25.47 -17.61 9.25
CA TYR A 527 -25.45 -19.07 9.21
C TYR A 527 -24.93 -19.75 10.49
N ALA A 528 -24.07 -19.07 11.28
CA ALA A 528 -23.51 -19.65 12.51
C ALA A 528 -24.54 -19.64 13.64
N SER A 529 -24.99 -20.82 14.04
CA SER A 529 -25.87 -21.05 15.18
C SER A 529 -25.65 -22.46 15.75
N LEU A 530 -26.21 -22.78 16.92
CA LEU A 530 -26.13 -24.12 17.54
C LEU A 530 -26.78 -25.21 16.69
N SER A 531 -27.76 -24.84 15.89
CA SER A 531 -28.42 -25.69 14.90
C SER A 531 -28.43 -24.94 13.55
N PRO A 532 -28.59 -25.64 12.41
CA PRO A 532 -28.74 -24.97 11.13
C PRO A 532 -29.85 -23.92 11.20
N ASN A 533 -29.48 -22.64 10.95
CA ASN A 533 -30.44 -21.56 10.96
C ASN A 533 -31.48 -21.76 9.84
N VAL A 534 -32.76 -21.76 10.18
CA VAL A 534 -33.87 -21.84 9.23
C VAL A 534 -34.62 -20.52 9.07
N ASN A 535 -34.20 -19.50 9.82
CA ASN A 535 -34.85 -18.19 9.80
C ASN A 535 -34.28 -17.32 8.66
N VAL A 536 -35.07 -17.18 7.61
CA VAL A 536 -34.71 -16.37 6.41
C VAL A 536 -34.77 -14.88 6.66
N HIS A 537 -35.57 -14.46 7.64
CA HIS A 537 -35.79 -13.03 7.90
C HIS A 537 -34.58 -12.37 8.57
N GLU A 538 -33.86 -13.10 9.39
CA GLU A 538 -32.71 -12.58 10.13
C GLU A 538 -31.58 -12.05 9.24
N PRO A 539 -31.08 -12.77 8.24
CA PRO A 539 -30.11 -12.24 7.31
C PRO A 539 -30.58 -11.01 6.54
N LEU A 540 -31.87 -10.95 6.17
CA LEU A 540 -32.43 -9.81 5.45
C LEU A 540 -32.48 -8.56 6.34
N TRP A 541 -32.94 -8.70 7.59
CA TRP A 541 -32.92 -7.58 8.54
C TRP A 541 -31.52 -7.08 8.83
N ARG A 542 -30.53 -7.93 8.87
CA ARG A 542 -29.13 -7.54 9.06
C ARG A 542 -28.59 -6.73 7.87
N VAL A 543 -28.87 -7.15 6.63
CA VAL A 543 -28.51 -6.36 5.43
C VAL A 543 -29.19 -5.00 5.46
N TRP A 544 -30.49 -4.96 5.83
CA TRP A 544 -31.24 -3.72 5.98
C TRP A 544 -30.67 -2.83 7.09
N GLY A 545 -30.29 -3.40 8.21
CA GLY A 545 -29.64 -2.67 9.31
C GLY A 545 -28.29 -2.08 8.91
N ILE A 546 -27.48 -2.82 8.12
CA ILE A 546 -26.25 -2.28 7.56
C ILE A 546 -26.55 -1.08 6.66
N PHE A 547 -27.55 -1.18 5.78
CA PHE A 547 -27.96 -0.06 4.92
C PHE A 547 -28.35 1.17 5.73
N LEU A 548 -29.20 1.03 6.74
CA LEU A 548 -29.60 2.14 7.62
C LEU A 548 -28.42 2.75 8.36
N GLY A 549 -27.52 1.93 8.89
CA GLY A 549 -26.31 2.41 9.55
C GLY A 549 -25.40 3.22 8.61
N LEU A 550 -25.30 2.78 7.35
CA LEU A 550 -24.56 3.51 6.32
C LEU A 550 -25.22 4.87 5.99
N VAL A 551 -26.55 4.91 5.90
CA VAL A 551 -27.28 6.18 5.71
C VAL A 551 -27.01 7.15 6.86
N ILE A 552 -27.10 6.67 8.10
CA ILE A 552 -26.90 7.51 9.29
C ILE A 552 -25.47 8.10 9.30
N VAL A 553 -24.44 7.26 9.12
CA VAL A 553 -23.05 7.76 9.12
C VAL A 553 -22.80 8.73 7.97
N THR A 554 -23.39 8.49 6.80
CA THR A 554 -23.28 9.41 5.67
C THR A 554 -23.88 10.76 6.02
N LEU A 555 -25.07 10.81 6.58
CA LEU A 555 -25.72 12.05 6.96
C LEU A 555 -24.90 12.81 8.01
N VAL A 556 -24.39 12.13 9.04
CA VAL A 556 -23.53 12.77 10.06
C VAL A 556 -22.26 13.33 9.45
N PHE A 557 -21.57 12.57 8.62
CA PHE A 557 -20.29 12.99 8.02
C PHE A 557 -20.45 14.04 6.91
N LEU A 558 -21.59 14.07 6.22
CA LEU A 558 -21.91 15.09 5.22
C LEU A 558 -22.35 16.42 5.84
N LEU A 559 -23.18 16.34 6.91
CA LEU A 559 -23.77 17.54 7.51
C LEU A 559 -22.86 18.21 8.54
N ILE A 560 -21.96 17.45 9.19
CA ILE A 560 -21.11 17.96 10.25
C ILE A 560 -19.67 18.07 9.75
N THR A 561 -19.25 19.29 9.35
CA THR A 561 -17.87 19.60 8.93
C THR A 561 -17.25 18.52 8.03
N PRO A 562 -17.70 18.37 6.77
CA PRO A 562 -17.16 17.36 5.88
C PRO A 562 -15.68 17.60 5.62
N GLU A 563 -14.88 16.55 5.79
CA GLU A 563 -13.44 16.55 5.49
C GLU A 563 -13.21 15.81 4.19
N TYR A 564 -12.73 16.53 3.17
CA TYR A 564 -12.49 15.98 1.84
C TYR A 564 -11.05 15.51 1.70
N ALA A 565 -10.87 14.35 1.06
CA ALA A 565 -9.57 13.71 0.84
C ALA A 565 -8.62 14.59 0.00
N GLY A 566 -9.16 15.34 -0.97
CA GLY A 566 -8.36 16.21 -1.82
C GLY A 566 -7.51 17.22 -1.06
N LYS A 567 -8.01 17.74 0.07
CA LYS A 567 -7.26 18.67 0.92
C LYS A 567 -6.01 18.05 1.56
N ALA A 568 -5.97 16.75 1.74
CA ALA A 568 -4.85 16.05 2.36
C ALA A 568 -3.72 15.71 1.35
N ILE A 569 -3.95 15.89 0.04
CA ILE A 569 -2.98 15.61 -1.02
C ILE A 569 -1.94 16.72 -1.11
N VAL A 570 -2.38 17.98 -1.11
CA VAL A 570 -1.51 19.14 -1.28
C VAL A 570 -0.33 19.15 -0.32
N PRO A 571 -0.50 19.01 1.01
CA PRO A 571 0.64 19.02 1.95
C PRO A 571 1.65 17.90 1.72
N ARG A 572 1.23 16.77 1.12
CA ARG A 572 2.13 15.68 0.79
C ARG A 572 2.93 15.95 -0.47
N LEU A 573 2.28 16.48 -1.51
CA LEU A 573 2.97 16.91 -2.72
C LEU A 573 4.01 18.01 -2.39
N THR A 574 3.66 18.95 -1.51
CA THR A 574 4.59 19.96 -1.00
C THR A 574 5.83 19.35 -0.35
N ARG A 575 5.66 18.32 0.52
CA ARG A 575 6.79 17.63 1.14
C ARG A 575 7.66 16.90 0.10
N ILE A 576 7.06 16.28 -0.90
CA ILE A 576 7.79 15.61 -1.98
C ILE A 576 8.61 16.60 -2.79
N LEU A 577 8.06 17.77 -3.10
CA LEU A 577 8.78 18.85 -3.80
C LEU A 577 9.93 19.41 -2.94
N HIS A 578 9.73 19.62 -1.64
CA HIS A 578 10.82 20.00 -0.74
C HIS A 578 11.94 18.96 -0.72
N ALA A 579 11.59 17.69 -0.65
CA ALA A 579 12.55 16.59 -0.72
C ALA A 579 13.32 16.57 -2.04
N ALA A 580 12.64 16.81 -3.16
CA ALA A 580 13.28 16.92 -4.48
C ALA A 580 14.24 18.10 -4.55
N LEU A 581 13.86 19.26 -4.02
CA LEU A 581 14.72 20.45 -3.94
C LEU A 581 15.92 20.25 -3.01
N GLU A 582 15.76 19.48 -1.93
CA GLU A 582 16.87 19.14 -1.04
C GLU A 582 17.94 18.31 -1.76
N LEU A 583 17.57 17.40 -2.66
CA LEU A 583 18.49 16.59 -3.47
C LEU A 583 19.34 17.43 -4.45
N LEU A 584 18.91 18.65 -4.81
CA LEU A 584 19.65 19.60 -5.63
C LEU A 584 20.64 20.47 -4.85
N ARG A 585 20.78 20.26 -3.53
CA ARG A 585 21.78 20.98 -2.73
C ARG A 585 23.20 20.57 -3.07
N PRO A 586 24.20 21.46 -2.84
CA PRO A 586 25.61 21.12 -3.06
C PRO A 586 26.01 19.87 -2.26
N ALA A 587 26.92 19.08 -2.84
CA ALA A 587 27.41 17.84 -2.24
C ALA A 587 28.04 18.02 -0.84
N SER A 588 28.57 19.23 -0.53
CA SER A 588 29.16 19.56 0.78
C SER A 588 28.18 19.45 1.96
N GLY A 589 26.85 19.50 1.71
CA GLY A 589 25.81 19.36 2.72
C GLY A 589 25.03 18.06 2.66
N MET A 590 25.37 17.16 1.74
CA MET A 590 24.62 15.92 1.51
C MET A 590 25.46 14.69 1.93
N THR A 591 24.80 13.67 2.47
CA THR A 591 25.41 12.36 2.74
C THR A 591 24.63 11.27 2.04
N GLU A 592 25.28 10.14 1.75
CA GLU A 592 24.57 8.99 1.15
C GLU A 592 23.38 8.55 2.04
N GLN A 593 23.57 8.62 3.34
CA GLN A 593 22.53 8.34 4.33
C GLN A 593 21.33 9.27 4.13
N ARG A 594 21.55 10.57 3.99
CA ARG A 594 20.48 11.55 3.80
C ARG A 594 19.71 11.37 2.50
N VAL A 595 20.42 11.06 1.40
CA VAL A 595 19.77 10.72 0.13
C VAL A 595 18.85 9.50 0.27
N GLN A 596 19.24 8.52 1.06
CA GLN A 596 18.44 7.32 1.31
C GLN A 596 17.21 7.61 2.17
N GLU A 597 17.35 8.43 3.21
CA GLU A 597 16.23 8.89 4.04
C GLU A 597 15.20 9.62 3.18
N ILE A 598 15.64 10.59 2.36
CA ILE A 598 14.76 11.32 1.43
C ILE A 598 14.01 10.38 0.50
N ASN A 599 14.68 9.41 -0.13
CA ASN A 599 14.01 8.45 -1.01
C ASN A 599 12.94 7.64 -0.27
N MET A 600 13.18 7.28 0.97
CA MET A 600 12.24 6.49 1.77
C MET A 600 11.03 7.34 2.16
N ASP A 601 11.24 8.57 2.63
CA ASP A 601 10.17 9.50 3.00
C ASP A 601 9.27 9.81 1.79
N VAL A 602 9.86 10.11 0.64
CA VAL A 602 9.14 10.34 -0.62
C VAL A 602 8.33 9.10 -1.04
N THR A 603 8.90 7.91 -0.89
CA THR A 603 8.19 6.66 -1.21
C THR A 603 6.95 6.47 -0.33
N LEU A 604 7.06 6.78 0.96
CA LEU A 604 5.93 6.71 1.90
C LEU A 604 4.86 7.76 1.56
N ASP A 605 5.24 9.02 1.34
CA ASP A 605 4.32 10.08 0.97
C ASP A 605 3.61 9.79 -0.36
N LEU A 606 4.31 9.32 -1.38
CA LEU A 606 3.71 8.92 -2.66
C LEU A 606 2.69 7.79 -2.51
N THR A 607 3.00 6.79 -1.67
CA THR A 607 2.06 5.70 -1.39
C THR A 607 0.79 6.21 -0.73
N GLN A 608 0.91 7.17 0.19
CA GLN A 608 -0.23 7.81 0.83
C GLN A 608 -1.03 8.68 -0.16
N VAL A 609 -0.35 9.45 -1.03
CA VAL A 609 -1.00 10.24 -2.09
C VAL A 609 -1.85 9.35 -3.00
N LEU A 610 -1.31 8.21 -3.45
CA LEU A 610 -2.05 7.27 -4.28
C LEU A 610 -3.30 6.71 -3.57
N GLY A 611 -3.18 6.36 -2.29
CA GLY A 611 -4.32 5.91 -1.47
C GLY A 611 -5.39 6.98 -1.32
N ILE A 612 -4.99 8.23 -1.05
CA ILE A 612 -5.89 9.36 -0.89
C ILE A 612 -6.55 9.74 -2.23
N ALA A 613 -5.82 9.63 -3.35
CA ALA A 613 -6.40 9.86 -4.69
C ALA A 613 -7.54 8.89 -5.02
N GLU A 614 -7.43 7.62 -4.58
CA GLU A 614 -8.55 6.67 -4.71
C GLU A 614 -9.77 7.08 -3.87
N ASP A 615 -9.56 7.62 -2.68
CA ASP A 615 -10.64 8.15 -1.85
C ASP A 615 -11.27 9.40 -2.49
N ALA A 616 -10.45 10.30 -3.04
CA ALA A 616 -10.90 11.51 -3.73
C ALA A 616 -11.74 11.21 -4.99
N ARG A 617 -11.51 10.07 -5.67
CA ARG A 617 -12.37 9.61 -6.77
C ARG A 617 -13.82 9.40 -6.34
N MET A 618 -14.05 8.95 -5.12
CA MET A 618 -15.39 8.75 -4.58
C MET A 618 -16.09 10.06 -4.22
N GLU A 619 -15.32 11.13 -3.99
CA GLU A 619 -15.85 12.47 -3.68
C GLU A 619 -16.27 13.23 -4.93
N GLY A 620 -15.80 12.82 -6.12
CA GLY A 620 -16.09 13.47 -7.38
C GLY A 620 -15.64 14.94 -7.37
N ARG A 621 -16.54 15.85 -7.78
CA ARG A 621 -16.21 17.28 -7.87
C ARG A 621 -15.94 17.96 -6.52
N HIS A 622 -16.40 17.37 -5.41
CA HIS A 622 -16.21 17.94 -4.07
C HIS A 622 -14.78 17.78 -3.56
N SER A 623 -13.98 16.89 -4.16
CA SER A 623 -12.55 16.75 -3.82
C SER A 623 -11.73 18.01 -4.16
N GLY A 624 -12.21 18.85 -5.07
CA GLY A 624 -11.49 20.03 -5.57
C GLY A 624 -10.33 19.71 -6.52
N ILE A 625 -10.06 18.43 -6.76
CA ILE A 625 -8.95 17.94 -7.59
C ILE A 625 -9.42 16.87 -8.58
N VAL A 626 -8.63 16.66 -9.63
CA VAL A 626 -8.79 15.54 -10.56
C VAL A 626 -7.89 14.38 -10.09
N PRO A 627 -8.45 13.28 -9.57
CA PRO A 627 -7.66 12.22 -8.95
C PRO A 627 -6.70 11.51 -9.93
N ASP A 628 -7.07 11.40 -11.21
CA ASP A 628 -6.22 10.76 -12.22
C ASP A 628 -4.98 11.61 -12.51
N SER A 629 -5.13 12.93 -12.62
CA SER A 629 -4.01 13.86 -12.80
C SER A 629 -3.07 13.83 -11.56
N VAL A 630 -3.61 13.69 -10.36
CA VAL A 630 -2.78 13.50 -9.15
C VAL A 630 -1.95 12.22 -9.21
N VAL A 631 -2.52 11.12 -9.70
CA VAL A 631 -1.79 9.85 -9.87
C VAL A 631 -0.66 9.99 -10.90
N GLU A 632 -0.90 10.72 -11.99
CA GLU A 632 0.10 11.02 -13.01
C GLU A 632 1.21 11.90 -12.44
N VAL A 633 0.88 13.01 -11.77
CA VAL A 633 1.84 13.89 -11.07
C VAL A 633 2.68 13.10 -10.07
N ALA A 634 2.07 12.27 -9.24
CA ALA A 634 2.79 11.43 -8.29
C ALA A 634 3.76 10.47 -8.97
N GLY A 635 3.37 9.89 -10.11
CA GLY A 635 4.21 9.04 -10.94
C GLY A 635 5.42 9.79 -11.53
N THR A 636 5.20 11.01 -12.00
CA THR A 636 6.25 11.87 -12.58
C THR A 636 7.18 12.39 -11.49
N LEU A 637 6.67 12.86 -10.35
CA LEU A 637 7.49 13.27 -9.19
C LEU A 637 8.37 12.12 -8.67
N ARG A 638 7.86 10.89 -8.63
CA ARG A 638 8.67 9.72 -8.27
C ARG A 638 9.86 9.54 -9.21
N ARG A 639 9.64 9.66 -10.53
CA ARG A 639 10.70 9.57 -11.54
C ARG A 639 11.71 10.71 -11.38
N ILE A 640 11.27 11.94 -11.17
CA ILE A 640 12.13 13.10 -10.91
C ILE A 640 13.00 12.86 -9.69
N VAL A 641 12.43 12.47 -8.55
CA VAL A 641 13.18 12.19 -7.33
C VAL A 641 14.21 11.06 -7.54
N HIS A 642 13.86 10.03 -8.31
CA HIS A 642 14.79 8.95 -8.63
C HIS A 642 16.01 9.44 -9.46
N HIS A 643 15.80 10.33 -10.43
CA HIS A 643 16.90 10.92 -11.20
C HIS A 643 17.74 11.88 -10.34
N LEU A 644 17.11 12.74 -9.56
CA LEU A 644 17.80 13.66 -8.65
C LEU A 644 18.62 12.91 -7.59
N SER A 645 18.08 11.85 -7.01
CA SER A 645 18.84 11.02 -6.06
C SER A 645 20.00 10.26 -6.75
N GLY A 646 19.83 9.92 -8.02
CA GLY A 646 20.91 9.37 -8.84
C GLY A 646 22.06 10.36 -9.07
N ILE A 647 21.72 11.61 -9.38
CA ILE A 647 22.67 12.71 -9.52
C ILE A 647 23.37 12.97 -8.19
N ALA A 648 22.61 13.12 -7.08
CA ALA A 648 23.17 13.37 -5.75
C ALA A 648 24.15 12.26 -5.32
N THR A 649 23.76 11.00 -5.46
CA THR A 649 24.64 9.85 -5.16
C THR A 649 25.86 9.80 -6.07
N GLY A 650 25.70 10.12 -7.36
CA GLY A 650 26.82 10.18 -8.32
C GLY A 650 27.85 11.25 -7.93
N ARG A 651 27.37 12.41 -7.50
CA ARG A 651 28.23 13.53 -7.05
C ARG A 651 29.00 13.19 -5.77
N LEU A 652 28.38 12.47 -4.84
CA LEU A 652 29.04 12.00 -3.62
C LEU A 652 30.16 10.98 -3.91
N ALA A 653 29.95 10.14 -4.94
CA ALA A 653 30.92 9.13 -5.34
C ALA A 653 32.02 9.67 -6.29
N MET A 654 31.85 10.91 -6.79
CA MET A 654 32.80 11.51 -7.74
C MET A 654 34.09 11.92 -7.01
N PRO A 655 35.28 11.57 -7.54
CA PRO A 655 36.52 12.06 -6.97
C PRO A 655 36.57 13.59 -6.92
N GLN A 656 37.20 14.16 -5.90
CA GLN A 656 37.36 15.61 -5.72
C GLN A 656 38.32 16.27 -6.73
N THR A 657 38.40 15.78 -7.94
CA THR A 657 39.10 16.39 -9.04
C THR A 657 38.34 17.59 -9.55
N ALA A 658 38.99 18.70 -9.76
CA ALA A 658 38.34 19.90 -10.27
C ALA A 658 37.72 19.64 -11.64
N LEU A 659 36.42 19.74 -11.75
CA LEU A 659 35.69 19.69 -13.01
C LEU A 659 36.11 20.87 -13.88
N PRO A 660 36.23 20.72 -15.22
CA PRO A 660 36.39 21.85 -16.15
C PRO A 660 35.30 22.91 -15.89
N ALA A 661 35.69 24.18 -16.03
CA ALA A 661 34.79 25.32 -15.71
C ALA A 661 33.49 25.27 -16.54
N GLU A 662 33.61 24.85 -17.80
CA GLU A 662 32.49 24.73 -18.73
C GLU A 662 31.46 23.69 -18.23
N ILE A 663 31.92 22.53 -17.75
CA ILE A 663 31.08 21.50 -17.18
C ILE A 663 30.39 21.99 -15.87
N GLN A 664 31.16 22.72 -15.03
CA GLN A 664 30.59 23.28 -13.79
C GLN A 664 29.49 24.29 -14.09
N THR A 665 29.69 25.16 -15.09
CA THR A 665 28.73 26.19 -15.48
C THR A 665 27.45 25.56 -16.06
N ALA A 666 27.60 24.63 -17.03
CA ALA A 666 26.46 23.97 -17.63
C ALA A 666 25.66 23.12 -16.62
N ARG A 667 26.37 22.45 -15.70
CA ARG A 667 25.77 21.69 -14.59
C ARG A 667 24.99 22.60 -13.65
N ALA A 668 25.55 23.75 -13.28
CA ALA A 668 24.87 24.76 -12.44
C ALA A 668 23.65 25.34 -13.15
N GLY A 669 23.72 25.53 -14.47
CA GLY A 669 22.58 25.91 -15.30
C GLY A 669 21.45 24.91 -15.25
N CYS A 670 21.74 23.62 -15.46
CA CYS A 670 20.76 22.54 -15.34
C CYS A 670 20.13 22.46 -13.94
N ASP A 671 20.94 22.52 -12.87
CA ASP A 671 20.44 22.54 -11.49
C ASP A 671 19.52 23.73 -11.22
N THR A 672 19.88 24.91 -11.74
CA THR A 672 19.10 26.13 -11.55
C THR A 672 17.75 26.05 -12.27
N ALA A 673 17.75 25.54 -13.49
CA ALA A 673 16.55 25.38 -14.28
C ALA A 673 15.57 24.37 -13.64
N VAL A 674 16.06 23.17 -13.23
CA VAL A 674 15.21 22.18 -12.53
C VAL A 674 14.69 22.76 -11.22
N ARG A 675 15.54 23.45 -10.46
CA ARG A 675 15.13 24.09 -9.20
C ARG A 675 14.05 25.14 -9.43
N TYR A 676 14.18 25.97 -10.46
CA TYR A 676 13.20 27.00 -10.79
C TYR A 676 11.79 26.42 -10.99
N HIS A 677 11.66 25.38 -11.83
CA HIS A 677 10.37 24.72 -12.05
C HIS A 677 9.79 24.10 -10.77
N LEU A 678 10.58 23.32 -10.04
CA LEU A 678 10.11 22.67 -8.82
C LEU A 678 9.74 23.68 -7.74
N GLN A 679 10.50 24.78 -7.60
CA GLN A 679 10.24 25.84 -6.63
C GLN A 679 8.99 26.66 -6.99
N SER A 680 8.77 26.93 -8.27
CA SER A 680 7.56 27.62 -8.71
C SER A 680 6.29 26.82 -8.40
N TRP A 681 6.32 25.50 -8.59
CA TRP A 681 5.21 24.62 -8.21
C TRP A 681 5.05 24.53 -6.69
N LEU A 682 6.14 24.53 -5.96
CA LEU A 682 6.11 24.57 -4.49
C LEU A 682 5.40 25.84 -3.98
N GLU A 683 5.75 27.00 -4.51
CA GLU A 683 5.13 28.28 -4.15
C GLU A 683 3.63 28.32 -4.45
N VAL A 684 3.18 27.67 -5.56
CA VAL A 684 1.76 27.54 -5.88
C VAL A 684 1.02 26.65 -4.87
N LEU A 685 1.67 25.55 -4.43
CA LEU A 685 1.05 24.61 -3.49
C LEU A 685 1.04 25.12 -2.04
N GLU A 686 1.99 25.99 -1.67
CA GLU A 686 2.11 26.59 -0.32
C GLU A 686 1.25 27.83 -0.12
N ASP A 687 0.57 28.31 -1.15
CA ASP A 687 -0.33 29.46 -1.01
C ASP A 687 -1.43 29.18 0.02
N GLU A 688 -1.65 30.12 0.93
CA GLU A 688 -2.65 30.03 2.01
C GLU A 688 -4.08 29.76 1.49
N HIS A 689 -4.39 30.18 0.26
CA HIS A 689 -5.69 29.99 -0.38
C HIS A 689 -5.80 28.65 -1.13
N GLY A 690 -4.73 27.85 -1.15
CA GLY A 690 -4.62 26.61 -1.91
C GLY A 690 -4.36 26.84 -3.40
N PRO A 691 -4.14 25.77 -4.18
CA PRO A 691 -3.81 25.90 -5.59
C PRO A 691 -4.99 26.46 -6.39
N ASP A 692 -4.96 27.77 -6.67
CA ASP A 692 -5.93 28.44 -7.54
C ASP A 692 -5.57 28.17 -9.02
N ARG A 693 -6.58 27.78 -9.81
CA ARG A 693 -6.43 27.49 -11.23
C ARG A 693 -5.81 28.67 -12.02
N ARG A 694 -6.14 29.89 -11.65
CA ARG A 694 -5.60 31.09 -12.32
C ARG A 694 -4.10 31.21 -12.11
N ARG A 695 -3.63 31.06 -10.87
CA ARG A 695 -2.21 31.12 -10.51
C ARG A 695 -1.42 29.94 -11.13
N ILE A 696 -2.00 28.75 -11.14
CA ILE A 696 -1.41 27.61 -11.85
C ILE A 696 -1.17 27.91 -13.33
N LEU A 697 -2.17 28.46 -14.02
CA LEU A 697 -2.04 28.84 -15.43
C LEU A 697 -1.05 30.00 -15.63
N GLU A 698 -0.99 30.96 -14.72
CA GLU A 698 -0.02 32.06 -14.76
C GLU A 698 1.42 31.50 -14.60
N VAL A 699 1.67 30.59 -13.68
CA VAL A 699 3.00 29.97 -13.48
C VAL A 699 3.36 29.12 -14.70
N ALA A 700 2.45 28.26 -15.16
CA ALA A 700 2.69 27.41 -16.33
C ALA A 700 3.02 28.21 -17.60
N ALA A 701 2.42 29.41 -17.77
CA ALA A 701 2.68 30.28 -18.90
C ALA A 701 4.09 30.93 -18.88
N HIS A 702 4.78 30.93 -17.74
CA HIS A 702 6.15 31.45 -17.62
C HIS A 702 7.21 30.41 -17.98
N PHE A 703 6.86 29.13 -18.04
CA PHE A 703 7.80 28.08 -18.39
C PHE A 703 7.99 28.01 -19.91
N THR A 704 9.24 27.99 -20.32
CA THR A 704 9.61 27.76 -21.72
C THR A 704 10.37 26.43 -21.84
N PRO A 705 10.17 25.67 -22.95
CA PRO A 705 10.96 24.45 -23.19
C PRO A 705 12.48 24.70 -23.18
N ASP A 706 12.89 25.94 -23.48
CA ASP A 706 14.28 26.33 -23.59
C ASP A 706 14.98 26.49 -22.23
N ASP A 707 14.24 26.71 -21.14
CA ASP A 707 14.82 26.92 -19.80
C ASP A 707 15.73 25.78 -19.35
N LEU A 708 15.34 24.55 -19.66
CA LEU A 708 16.10 23.33 -19.40
C LEU A 708 16.90 22.84 -20.61
N ALA A 709 16.37 23.04 -21.81
CA ALA A 709 16.98 22.53 -23.04
C ALA A 709 18.29 23.25 -23.39
N VAL A 710 18.40 24.55 -23.14
CA VAL A 710 19.62 25.34 -23.43
C VAL A 710 20.82 24.88 -22.59
N PRO A 711 20.76 24.84 -21.24
CA PRO A 711 21.89 24.38 -20.43
C PRO A 711 22.31 22.93 -20.73
N LEU A 712 21.30 22.07 -21.06
CA LEU A 712 21.57 20.70 -21.45
C LEU A 712 22.25 20.63 -22.83
N ALA A 713 21.83 21.45 -23.80
CA ALA A 713 22.47 21.51 -25.13
C ALA A 713 23.92 21.97 -25.03
N GLU A 714 24.21 22.98 -24.20
CA GLU A 714 25.57 23.43 -23.92
C GLU A 714 26.46 22.31 -23.36
N LEU A 715 25.92 21.54 -22.38
CA LEU A 715 26.64 20.40 -21.81
C LEU A 715 26.86 19.30 -22.82
N ASN A 716 25.86 19.00 -23.66
CA ASN A 716 25.97 18.03 -24.75
C ASN A 716 26.94 18.44 -25.82
N GLU A 717 26.95 19.70 -26.22
CA GLU A 717 27.87 20.25 -27.23
C GLU A 717 29.33 20.17 -26.75
N TYR A 718 29.58 20.60 -25.51
CA TYR A 718 30.88 20.49 -24.88
C TYR A 718 31.40 19.05 -24.84
N LEU A 719 30.57 18.12 -24.36
CA LEU A 719 30.91 16.71 -24.23
C LEU A 719 31.04 15.99 -25.60
N SER A 720 30.34 16.44 -26.62
CA SER A 720 30.45 15.91 -27.98
C SER A 720 31.69 16.46 -28.73
N GLY A 721 32.25 17.60 -28.30
CA GLY A 721 33.39 18.28 -28.89
C GLY A 721 34.70 18.01 -28.12
N SER A 722 35.30 19.09 -27.64
CA SER A 722 36.62 19.06 -26.95
C SER A 722 36.57 18.38 -25.58
N GLY A 723 35.42 18.33 -24.95
CA GLY A 723 35.26 17.86 -23.57
C GLY A 723 35.51 16.38 -23.36
N LEU A 724 35.19 15.52 -24.33
CA LEU A 724 35.50 14.08 -24.25
C LEU A 724 37.04 13.86 -24.26
N GLY A 725 37.78 14.64 -25.05
CA GLY A 725 39.24 14.62 -25.04
C GLY A 725 39.85 15.09 -23.72
N ALA A 726 39.30 16.16 -23.13
CA ALA A 726 39.68 16.66 -21.83
C ALA A 726 39.42 15.66 -20.69
N LEU A 727 38.33 14.89 -20.81
CA LEU A 727 37.97 13.83 -19.85
C LEU A 727 38.74 12.50 -20.07
N ALA A 728 39.51 12.37 -21.14
CA ALA A 728 40.27 11.15 -21.42
C ALA A 728 41.31 10.84 -20.32
N SER A 729 41.83 11.86 -19.65
CA SER A 729 42.76 11.71 -18.52
C SER A 729 42.07 11.36 -17.19
N TRP A 730 40.74 11.38 -17.14
CA TRP A 730 40.01 11.12 -15.93
C TRP A 730 39.85 9.62 -15.65
N PRO A 731 39.74 9.24 -14.36
CA PRO A 731 39.40 7.87 -14.01
C PRO A 731 38.09 7.46 -14.69
N ALA A 732 38.04 6.27 -15.24
CA ALA A 732 36.89 5.75 -15.98
C ALA A 732 35.58 5.81 -15.17
N ALA A 733 35.69 5.52 -13.87
CA ALA A 733 34.54 5.62 -12.95
C ALA A 733 33.94 7.04 -12.87
N ALA A 734 34.82 8.07 -12.85
CA ALA A 734 34.35 9.47 -12.81
C ALA A 734 33.69 9.89 -14.13
N ARG A 735 34.24 9.43 -15.27
CA ARG A 735 33.60 9.66 -16.58
C ARG A 735 32.24 9.02 -16.70
N SER A 736 32.09 7.76 -16.27
CA SER A 736 30.82 7.06 -16.29
C SER A 736 29.77 7.73 -15.37
N LEU A 737 30.19 8.25 -14.22
CA LEU A 737 29.31 9.02 -13.33
C LEU A 737 28.84 10.32 -13.97
N LEU A 738 29.72 11.07 -14.63
CA LEU A 738 29.36 12.31 -15.33
C LEU A 738 28.39 12.06 -16.50
N LEU A 739 28.66 11.02 -17.29
CA LEU A 739 27.80 10.64 -18.41
C LEU A 739 26.42 10.18 -17.93
N ALA A 740 26.35 9.43 -16.83
CA ALA A 740 25.09 9.04 -16.21
C ALA A 740 24.32 10.24 -15.61
N GLU A 741 25.03 11.26 -15.13
CA GLU A 741 24.41 12.52 -14.70
C GLU A 741 23.81 13.27 -15.91
N LEU A 742 24.51 13.32 -17.04
CA LEU A 742 24.01 13.89 -18.30
C LEU A 742 22.72 13.20 -18.74
N GLU A 743 22.68 11.86 -18.73
CA GLU A 743 21.47 11.12 -19.05
C GLU A 743 20.32 11.45 -18.08
N SER A 744 20.63 11.59 -16.78
CA SER A 744 19.66 11.98 -15.78
C SER A 744 19.08 13.37 -16.06
N TYR A 745 19.88 14.33 -16.47
CA TYR A 745 19.39 15.65 -16.90
C TYR A 745 18.55 15.60 -18.18
N SER A 746 18.95 14.81 -19.16
CA SER A 746 18.13 14.61 -20.38
C SER A 746 16.74 14.10 -20.05
N ARG A 747 16.63 13.24 -19.04
CA ARG A 747 15.35 12.75 -18.54
C ARG A 747 14.59 13.79 -17.74
N LEU A 748 15.29 14.55 -16.91
CA LEU A 748 14.65 15.60 -16.11
C LEU A 748 14.01 16.66 -16.99
N VAL A 749 14.60 17.02 -18.15
CA VAL A 749 13.97 17.93 -19.11
C VAL A 749 12.58 17.44 -19.51
N VAL A 750 12.47 16.17 -19.92
CA VAL A 750 11.20 15.59 -20.34
C VAL A 750 10.22 15.49 -19.15
N LEU A 751 10.71 15.04 -18.00
CA LEU A 751 9.86 14.81 -16.83
C LEU A 751 9.35 16.11 -16.20
N VAL A 752 10.16 17.17 -16.19
CA VAL A 752 9.74 18.47 -15.65
C VAL A 752 8.71 19.11 -16.59
N THR A 753 8.92 19.04 -17.90
CA THR A 753 7.91 19.49 -18.87
C THR A 753 6.60 18.70 -18.76
N GLU A 754 6.68 17.36 -18.59
CA GLU A 754 5.52 16.52 -18.33
C GLU A 754 4.80 16.94 -17.04
N LEU A 755 5.58 17.22 -15.98
CA LEU A 755 5.07 17.68 -14.69
C LEU A 755 4.33 19.02 -14.82
N ASP A 756 4.90 19.98 -15.57
CA ASP A 756 4.29 21.28 -15.79
C ASP A 756 2.92 21.15 -16.46
N HIS A 757 2.78 20.27 -17.46
CA HIS A 757 1.49 19.97 -18.08
C HIS A 757 0.50 19.31 -17.13
N GLN A 758 0.97 18.35 -16.33
CA GLN A 758 0.13 17.59 -15.40
C GLN A 758 -0.39 18.45 -14.24
N PHE A 759 0.41 19.39 -13.73
CA PHE A 759 -0.04 20.31 -12.66
C PHE A 759 -1.21 21.19 -13.09
N VAL A 760 -1.28 21.58 -14.35
CA VAL A 760 -2.40 22.37 -14.89
C VAL A 760 -3.73 21.62 -14.84
N GLU A 761 -3.68 20.30 -14.88
CA GLU A 761 -4.86 19.42 -14.88
C GLU A 761 -5.35 19.03 -13.48
N ILE A 762 -4.57 19.30 -12.40
CA ILE A 762 -4.95 18.92 -11.03
C ILE A 762 -6.24 19.57 -10.55
N PRO A 763 -6.48 20.89 -10.75
CA PRO A 763 -7.70 21.52 -10.26
C PRO A 763 -8.94 21.06 -11.03
N ALA A 764 -9.96 20.61 -10.28
CA ALA A 764 -11.24 20.29 -10.89
C ALA A 764 -11.92 21.54 -11.46
N ALA A 765 -12.42 21.46 -12.69
CA ALA A 765 -13.16 22.56 -13.30
C ALA A 765 -14.40 22.90 -12.45
N GLY A 766 -14.43 24.09 -11.85
CA GLY A 766 -15.54 24.57 -11.01
C GLY A 766 -15.33 24.42 -9.50
N ALA A 767 -14.16 23.99 -9.03
CA ALA A 767 -13.76 24.14 -7.64
C ALA A 767 -13.56 25.64 -7.36
N ARG A 768 -14.51 26.26 -6.65
CA ARG A 768 -14.41 27.61 -6.06
C ARG A 768 -14.26 27.45 -4.55
#